data_f8a0b65279573bf7b833431fa34b4730
#
_entry.id   f8a0b65279573bf7b833431fa34b4730
#
_cell.length_a   1.000
_cell.length_b   1.000
_cell.length_c   1.000
_cell.angle_alpha   90.00
_cell.angle_beta   90.00
_cell.angle_gamma   90.00
#
_symmetry.space_group_name_H-M   'P 1'
#
loop_
_entity.id
_entity.type
_entity.pdbx_description
1 polymer ?
#
loop_
_entity_poly.entity_id
_entity_poly.type
_entity_poly.pdbx_seq_one_letter_code
_entity_poly.pdbx_strand_id
1 'polypeptide(L)'
;MLFDLTASDTSPLSLSEEDVAALAACGRGTILLDVAARADATLIALTGTNGRITLSLRAGRLDGEQVLGAVGRPEGPSGAGSESGIQRRVLDAEDALGLDDGRPHTIAVTVNETGTHLYADGYECFSTTLTAFLAQIGLTDVRIDPDGIAAVTRLAAWDEPLSDRAVMAQSLPATPLVQFAASELSARDARRTGALATGSIRALLRTRGRGQAGTIIAASGQGGTLHLDIDAGGLSYRVLPSEDSPETEPLIEARAPGHWDDGTWHDVVVTSGRGAVEIHVDGYQVALVPGGAFLADIAPVTRVVVGADLDGRRLFGEAQTAMIYDAALTDAQVKRLAGAAPLPTRALFDTGYHGARSYRIPSLLTLDSGVILAGADQRVSIPNDAPNDINLVMRRSLDGGATWEEMRTLLSLPGTGALGASLIDSVLVQDRSTGRVICLVDQFPGGIGQPNAAVGTGFDEQGRRVLHNRAGELFAVEPDGSVVTEIGEATDYRVILSGDDAAGVRAGDVLRGGRAAGSIYLAHEQAPEDCLFQHRGSHLLMLTSDDDGATWSEPIDITVQVKADWMCFLGTGPGNAIQLTAPEHAGRILAPVYYSHEAGGTAYLSCAAIYSDDGGTTWTLGASPNDGREVLGAVVHSRDLTDERASLYESVLVEGTDGAVHVWARNQHPSGRVAHAVSHDGGVTWGEVDYDEQLPEIFSQPNAIAITGLEGAAAAGDGDGVKGAAGRGIVFANASWMLPFRGCGVLRLSYDDGATWPHNRVINPRHHVYQCMAQLPSGDIALLWEREWQGLFLTTVPLAWLTSSHSTIS
;
A
#
# COMPACT_ATOMS: atom_id res chain seq x y z
N MET A 1 7.90 -31.60 11.66
CA MET A 1 9.24 -31.02 11.93
C MET A 1 10.29 -31.98 11.49
N LEU A 2 11.22 -31.59 10.65
CA LEU A 2 12.31 -32.44 10.16
C LEU A 2 13.44 -32.53 11.18
N PHE A 3 13.92 -31.36 11.63
CA PHE A 3 14.94 -31.22 12.67
C PHE A 3 14.87 -29.86 13.36
N ASP A 4 15.54 -29.77 14.51
CA ASP A 4 15.76 -28.53 15.28
C ASP A 4 17.17 -28.63 15.89
N LEU A 5 18.11 -27.89 15.30
CA LEU A 5 19.52 -27.89 15.65
C LEU A 5 19.87 -26.61 16.38
N THR A 6 20.58 -26.75 17.49
CA THR A 6 21.05 -25.58 18.27
C THR A 6 22.58 -25.63 18.39
N ALA A 7 23.26 -24.53 18.10
CA ALA A 7 24.71 -24.42 18.28
C ALA A 7 25.08 -24.51 19.76
N SER A 8 26.23 -25.14 20.05
CA SER A 8 26.83 -25.11 21.37
C SER A 8 28.13 -24.29 21.35
N ASP A 9 28.63 -23.87 22.52
CA ASP A 9 29.90 -23.13 22.65
C ASP A 9 31.10 -23.84 22.01
N THR A 10 30.96 -25.12 21.72
CA THR A 10 32.05 -25.97 21.19
C THR A 10 31.79 -26.52 19.79
N SER A 11 30.59 -26.31 19.22
CA SER A 11 30.24 -26.92 17.92
C SER A 11 29.36 -25.94 17.12
N PRO A 12 29.83 -25.42 15.98
CA PRO A 12 28.99 -24.66 15.05
C PRO A 12 27.87 -25.53 14.49
N LEU A 13 26.81 -24.91 14.01
CA LEU A 13 25.71 -25.60 13.32
C LEU A 13 26.23 -26.28 12.05
N SER A 14 25.95 -27.57 11.90
CA SER A 14 26.23 -28.37 10.70
C SER A 14 25.07 -29.30 10.42
N LEU A 15 24.73 -29.47 9.16
CA LEU A 15 23.74 -30.42 8.69
C LEU A 15 24.42 -31.75 8.33
N SER A 16 23.77 -32.84 8.69
CA SER A 16 24.15 -34.17 8.21
C SER A 16 23.70 -34.36 6.75
N GLU A 17 24.27 -35.37 6.06
CA GLU A 17 23.78 -35.72 4.72
C GLU A 17 22.29 -36.15 4.72
N GLU A 18 21.81 -36.72 5.83
CA GLU A 18 20.41 -37.10 6.03
C GLU A 18 19.52 -35.86 6.16
N ASP A 19 19.94 -34.81 6.90
CA ASP A 19 19.22 -33.54 7.02
C ASP A 19 19.11 -32.86 5.67
N VAL A 20 20.21 -32.80 4.90
CA VAL A 20 20.19 -32.19 3.55
C VAL A 20 19.29 -32.99 2.61
N ALA A 21 19.29 -34.31 2.67
CA ALA A 21 18.40 -35.14 1.87
C ALA A 21 16.93 -34.98 2.26
N ALA A 22 16.64 -34.84 3.56
CA ALA A 22 15.29 -34.56 4.04
C ALA A 22 14.79 -33.19 3.55
N LEU A 23 15.63 -32.14 3.64
CA LEU A 23 15.34 -30.84 3.09
C LEU A 23 15.09 -30.88 1.57
N ALA A 24 15.95 -31.55 0.82
CA ALA A 24 15.84 -31.66 -0.64
C ALA A 24 14.54 -32.30 -1.14
N ALA A 25 13.87 -33.09 -0.28
CA ALA A 25 12.57 -33.67 -0.58
C ALA A 25 11.40 -32.71 -0.37
N CYS A 26 11.61 -31.57 0.31
CA CYS A 26 10.52 -30.63 0.67
C CYS A 26 10.06 -29.80 -0.52
N GLY A 27 8.83 -30.05 -0.98
CA GLY A 27 8.17 -29.24 -2.00
C GLY A 27 7.55 -27.94 -1.46
N ARG A 28 7.30 -27.88 -0.16
CA ARG A 28 6.83 -26.75 0.63
C ARG A 28 7.22 -26.96 2.09
N GLY A 29 7.20 -25.89 2.90
CA GLY A 29 7.57 -26.04 4.31
C GLY A 29 8.07 -24.73 4.92
N THR A 30 8.75 -24.86 6.08
CA THR A 30 9.32 -23.71 6.81
C THR A 30 10.78 -23.99 7.18
N ILE A 31 11.63 -22.96 7.03
CA ILE A 31 12.99 -22.90 7.60
C ILE A 31 13.01 -21.72 8.57
N LEU A 32 13.60 -21.94 9.77
CA LEU A 32 13.72 -20.94 10.82
C LEU A 32 15.15 -20.88 11.33
N LEU A 33 15.65 -19.66 11.53
CA LEU A 33 16.98 -19.34 12.03
C LEU A 33 16.88 -18.39 13.23
N ASP A 34 17.62 -18.67 14.33
CA ASP A 34 17.92 -17.64 15.33
C ASP A 34 19.32 -17.12 15.05
N VAL A 35 19.42 -15.80 14.83
CA VAL A 35 20.63 -15.13 14.35
C VAL A 35 20.97 -13.90 15.18
N ALA A 36 22.24 -13.58 15.33
CA ALA A 36 22.71 -12.30 15.86
C ALA A 36 23.83 -11.76 14.95
N ALA A 37 23.69 -10.55 14.45
CA ALA A 37 24.67 -9.89 13.57
C ALA A 37 24.89 -8.43 13.99
N ARG A 38 26.04 -7.87 13.64
CA ARG A 38 26.39 -6.45 13.86
C ARG A 38 26.74 -5.73 12.57
N ALA A 39 26.58 -6.41 11.44
CA ALA A 39 26.88 -5.91 10.11
C ALA A 39 26.12 -6.73 9.06
N ASP A 40 26.20 -6.29 7.83
CA ASP A 40 25.70 -7.04 6.68
C ASP A 40 26.28 -8.46 6.66
N ALA A 41 25.41 -9.46 6.49
CA ALA A 41 25.80 -10.87 6.52
C ALA A 41 24.87 -11.70 5.65
N THR A 42 25.38 -12.77 5.06
CA THR A 42 24.55 -13.83 4.47
C THR A 42 24.19 -14.85 5.55
N LEU A 43 22.91 -15.01 5.85
CA LEU A 43 22.43 -15.88 6.92
C LEU A 43 22.38 -17.33 6.49
N ILE A 44 21.83 -17.59 5.31
CA ILE A 44 21.74 -18.93 4.72
C ILE A 44 21.74 -18.84 3.18
N ALA A 45 22.44 -19.75 2.55
CA ALA A 45 22.42 -19.97 1.11
C ALA A 45 22.04 -21.42 0.81
N LEU A 46 20.91 -21.60 0.12
CA LEU A 46 20.33 -22.87 -0.31
C LEU A 46 20.51 -22.96 -1.83
N THR A 47 21.39 -23.84 -2.29
CA THR A 47 21.74 -23.94 -3.70
C THR A 47 21.35 -25.32 -4.25
N GLY A 48 20.76 -25.33 -5.42
CA GLY A 48 20.33 -26.54 -6.09
C GLY A 48 20.69 -26.55 -7.58
N THR A 49 20.37 -27.66 -8.23
CA THR A 49 20.62 -27.85 -9.68
C THR A 49 19.71 -26.98 -10.55
N ASN A 50 18.58 -26.52 -10.03
CA ASN A 50 17.56 -25.80 -10.77
C ASN A 50 17.16 -24.47 -10.10
N GLY A 51 17.95 -23.98 -9.14
CA GLY A 51 17.66 -22.70 -8.49
C GLY A 51 18.43 -22.48 -7.21
N ARG A 52 18.11 -21.36 -6.54
CA ARG A 52 18.68 -20.99 -5.24
C ARG A 52 17.73 -20.15 -4.42
N ILE A 53 17.92 -20.18 -3.10
CA ILE A 53 17.30 -19.25 -2.14
C ILE A 53 18.41 -18.73 -1.25
N THR A 54 18.55 -17.42 -1.12
CA THR A 54 19.51 -16.77 -0.24
C THR A 54 18.78 -15.80 0.67
N LEU A 55 19.17 -15.76 1.95
CA LEU A 55 18.73 -14.74 2.89
C LEU A 55 19.94 -14.08 3.51
N SER A 56 19.88 -12.77 3.62
CA SER A 56 20.95 -11.90 4.10
C SER A 56 20.39 -10.79 4.97
N LEU A 57 21.25 -10.18 5.75
CA LEU A 57 21.00 -8.86 6.35
C LEU A 57 21.75 -7.81 5.53
N ARG A 58 21.10 -6.69 5.24
CA ARG A 58 21.67 -5.52 4.56
C ARG A 58 21.18 -4.23 5.21
N ALA A 59 22.08 -3.47 5.79
CA ALA A 59 21.74 -2.23 6.53
C ALA A 59 20.62 -2.44 7.57
N GLY A 60 20.69 -3.52 8.32
CA GLY A 60 19.70 -3.89 9.35
C GLY A 60 18.37 -4.41 8.82
N ARG A 61 18.23 -4.65 7.51
CA ARG A 61 17.03 -5.21 6.86
C ARG A 61 17.25 -6.66 6.46
N LEU A 62 16.17 -7.43 6.45
CA LEU A 62 16.16 -8.76 5.86
C LEU A 62 16.06 -8.61 4.34
N ASP A 63 17.04 -9.16 3.64
CA ASP A 63 17.21 -9.11 2.19
C ASP A 63 17.52 -10.50 1.65
N GLY A 64 17.32 -10.74 0.36
CA GLY A 64 17.65 -12.00 -0.26
C GLY A 64 17.18 -12.14 -1.69
N GLU A 65 17.28 -13.39 -2.16
CA GLU A 65 16.91 -13.74 -3.52
C GLU A 65 16.35 -15.17 -3.58
N GLN A 66 15.32 -15.34 -4.37
CA GLN A 66 14.78 -16.64 -4.75
C GLN A 66 14.80 -16.76 -6.28
N VAL A 67 15.45 -17.80 -6.78
CA VAL A 67 15.60 -18.08 -8.22
C VAL A 67 15.17 -19.50 -8.50
N LEU A 68 14.33 -19.67 -9.52
CA LEU A 68 13.95 -20.97 -10.10
C LEU A 68 14.23 -20.94 -11.61
N GLY A 69 14.88 -21.98 -12.14
CA GLY A 69 15.30 -22.12 -13.54
C GLY A 69 16.80 -22.45 -13.65
N ALA A 70 17.29 -22.85 -14.82
CA ALA A 70 18.64 -23.37 -15.00
C ALA A 70 19.73 -22.39 -14.56
N VAL A 71 20.36 -22.67 -13.45
CA VAL A 71 21.56 -21.97 -12.96
C VAL A 71 22.77 -22.50 -13.70
N GLY A 72 23.26 -21.81 -14.75
CA GLY A 72 24.45 -22.30 -15.45
C GLY A 72 24.93 -21.53 -16.67
N ARG A 73 24.47 -20.29 -16.92
CA ARG A 73 25.12 -19.42 -17.91
C ARG A 73 25.59 -18.12 -17.27
N PRO A 74 26.88 -17.73 -17.45
CA PRO A 74 27.33 -16.42 -17.03
C PRO A 74 26.59 -15.35 -17.85
N GLU A 75 26.12 -14.29 -17.19
CA GLU A 75 25.51 -13.14 -17.83
C GLU A 75 26.46 -12.51 -18.84
N GLY A 76 26.10 -12.55 -20.13
CA GLY A 76 26.76 -11.77 -21.18
C GLY A 76 26.30 -10.31 -21.07
N PRO A 77 27.12 -9.33 -21.51
CA PRO A 77 26.84 -7.90 -21.38
C PRO A 77 25.88 -7.40 -22.46
N SER A 78 24.65 -7.89 -22.52
CA SER A 78 23.61 -7.32 -23.38
C SER A 78 22.25 -7.42 -22.71
N GLY A 79 21.78 -6.29 -22.20
CA GLY A 79 20.43 -6.12 -21.68
C GLY A 79 19.36 -6.33 -22.75
N ALA A 80 18.15 -6.71 -22.29
CA ALA A 80 16.91 -6.90 -22.98
C ALA A 80 16.77 -8.23 -23.76
N GLY A 81 16.34 -9.26 -23.04
CA GLY A 81 15.75 -10.47 -23.58
C GLY A 81 15.18 -11.26 -22.42
N SER A 82 13.88 -11.48 -22.40
CA SER A 82 13.25 -12.43 -21.46
C SER A 82 13.92 -13.79 -21.64
N GLU A 83 14.79 -14.18 -20.72
CA GLU A 83 15.28 -15.57 -20.68
C GLU A 83 14.09 -16.44 -20.34
N SER A 84 13.53 -17.07 -21.37
CA SER A 84 12.39 -17.97 -21.23
C SER A 84 12.72 -19.08 -20.25
N GLY A 85 12.12 -19.06 -19.06
CA GLY A 85 12.17 -20.12 -18.07
C GLY A 85 12.84 -19.82 -16.72
N ILE A 86 13.46 -18.64 -16.52
CA ILE A 86 14.01 -18.27 -15.22
C ILE A 86 13.02 -17.34 -14.48
N GLN A 87 12.63 -17.75 -13.28
CA GLN A 87 11.85 -16.91 -12.36
C GLN A 87 12.77 -16.41 -11.25
N ARG A 88 12.81 -15.11 -11.03
CA ARG A 88 13.60 -14.47 -9.99
C ARG A 88 12.72 -13.55 -9.15
N ARG A 89 12.90 -13.61 -7.84
CA ARG A 89 12.30 -12.68 -6.87
C ARG A 89 13.40 -12.09 -6.00
N VAL A 90 13.35 -10.79 -5.85
CA VAL A 90 14.14 -10.08 -4.84
C VAL A 90 13.31 -10.05 -3.56
N LEU A 91 13.92 -10.44 -2.45
CA LEU A 91 13.31 -10.47 -1.12
C LEU A 91 13.87 -9.25 -0.36
N ASP A 92 13.08 -8.18 -0.24
CA ASP A 92 13.49 -6.94 0.47
C ASP A 92 12.40 -6.55 1.48
N ALA A 93 12.68 -6.85 2.74
CA ALA A 93 11.78 -6.63 3.86
C ALA A 93 12.15 -5.36 4.63
N GLU A 94 11.77 -4.21 4.10
CA GLU A 94 12.01 -2.89 4.71
C GLU A 94 11.44 -2.77 6.13
N ASP A 95 10.36 -3.48 6.44
CA ASP A 95 9.71 -3.46 7.75
C ASP A 95 10.52 -4.19 8.82
N ALA A 96 11.47 -5.02 8.43
CA ALA A 96 12.34 -5.78 9.33
C ALA A 96 13.64 -5.04 9.66
N LEU A 97 13.57 -3.75 9.93
CA LEU A 97 14.74 -2.92 10.27
C LEU A 97 15.26 -3.19 11.68
N GLY A 98 16.59 -3.09 11.85
CA GLY A 98 17.27 -3.19 13.14
C GLY A 98 17.71 -4.60 13.50
N LEU A 99 17.73 -5.53 12.55
CA LEU A 99 18.17 -6.91 12.77
C LEU A 99 19.70 -7.07 12.87
N ASP A 100 20.47 -6.00 12.70
CA ASP A 100 21.93 -5.94 12.82
C ASP A 100 22.40 -5.29 14.13
N ASP A 101 21.56 -5.24 15.15
CA ASP A 101 21.87 -4.63 16.46
C ASP A 101 22.80 -5.51 17.34
N GLY A 102 23.12 -6.69 16.88
CA GLY A 102 23.98 -7.68 17.55
C GLY A 102 23.24 -8.51 18.60
N ARG A 103 21.92 -8.47 18.61
CA ARG A 103 21.06 -9.29 19.47
C ARG A 103 20.48 -10.47 18.72
N PRO A 104 19.99 -11.48 19.43
CA PRO A 104 19.29 -12.58 18.80
C PRO A 104 17.95 -12.12 18.22
N HIS A 105 17.73 -12.44 16.93
CA HIS A 105 16.48 -12.31 16.19
C HIS A 105 16.09 -13.65 15.59
N THR A 106 14.80 -13.88 15.40
CA THR A 106 14.31 -15.05 14.69
C THR A 106 13.88 -14.69 13.29
N ILE A 107 14.47 -15.34 12.29
CA ILE A 107 14.12 -15.19 10.87
C ILE A 107 13.48 -16.49 10.40
N ALA A 108 12.37 -16.44 9.68
CA ALA A 108 11.79 -17.63 9.07
C ALA A 108 11.39 -17.39 7.61
N VAL A 109 11.45 -18.46 6.83
CA VAL A 109 10.92 -18.55 5.46
C VAL A 109 9.89 -19.66 5.44
N THR A 110 8.69 -19.35 5.04
CA THR A 110 7.62 -20.34 4.80
C THR A 110 7.23 -20.32 3.33
N VAL A 111 7.16 -21.46 2.70
CA VAL A 111 6.65 -21.60 1.32
C VAL A 111 5.41 -22.48 1.34
N ASN A 112 4.31 -21.95 0.84
CA ASN A 112 3.01 -22.61 0.74
C ASN A 112 2.42 -22.44 -0.68
N GLU A 113 1.14 -22.74 -0.85
CA GLU A 113 0.42 -22.61 -2.12
C GLU A 113 0.20 -21.16 -2.56
N THR A 114 0.33 -20.18 -1.66
CA THR A 114 0.13 -18.76 -1.97
C THR A 114 1.42 -18.03 -2.33
N GLY A 115 2.58 -18.60 -1.97
CA GLY A 115 3.88 -17.98 -2.24
C GLY A 115 4.94 -18.32 -1.19
N THR A 116 5.98 -17.49 -1.19
CA THR A 116 7.05 -17.47 -0.19
C THR A 116 6.82 -16.31 0.76
N HIS A 117 6.85 -16.58 2.06
CA HIS A 117 6.61 -15.65 3.15
C HIS A 117 7.85 -15.54 4.03
N LEU A 118 8.29 -14.33 4.32
CA LEU A 118 9.41 -14.01 5.21
C LEU A 118 8.91 -13.44 6.53
N TYR A 119 9.51 -13.90 7.62
CA TYR A 119 9.18 -13.48 8.97
C TYR A 119 10.43 -12.98 9.68
N ALA A 120 10.26 -11.90 10.45
CA ALA A 120 11.23 -11.40 11.41
C ALA A 120 10.56 -11.32 12.79
N ASP A 121 11.19 -11.87 13.82
CA ASP A 121 10.72 -11.89 15.21
C ASP A 121 9.26 -12.35 15.38
N GLY A 122 8.80 -13.23 14.48
CA GLY A 122 7.49 -13.88 14.52
C GLY A 122 6.38 -13.21 13.72
N TYR A 123 6.66 -12.11 13.03
CA TYR A 123 5.68 -11.44 12.15
C TYR A 123 6.15 -11.46 10.71
N GLU A 124 5.21 -11.65 9.79
CA GLU A 124 5.47 -11.53 8.37
C GLU A 124 5.89 -10.09 8.03
N CYS A 125 7.01 -9.97 7.33
CA CYS A 125 7.56 -8.70 6.90
C CYS A 125 7.62 -8.54 5.38
N PHE A 126 7.53 -9.66 4.63
CA PHE A 126 7.52 -9.65 3.17
C PHE A 126 6.96 -10.96 2.62
N SER A 127 6.40 -10.92 1.41
CA SER A 127 6.03 -12.13 0.66
C SER A 127 6.19 -11.97 -0.85
N THR A 128 6.25 -13.09 -1.56
CA THR A 128 6.29 -13.14 -3.03
C THR A 128 5.31 -14.19 -3.54
N THR A 129 4.91 -14.09 -4.80
CA THR A 129 4.05 -15.08 -5.46
C THR A 129 4.77 -16.38 -5.85
N LEU A 130 6.10 -16.43 -5.74
CA LEU A 130 6.87 -17.63 -6.13
C LEU A 130 6.75 -18.74 -5.10
N THR A 131 6.20 -19.88 -5.50
CA THR A 131 5.96 -21.05 -4.63
C THR A 131 7.11 -22.07 -4.69
N ALA A 132 8.26 -21.72 -5.27
CA ALA A 132 9.39 -22.62 -5.38
C ALA A 132 10.10 -22.81 -4.04
N PHE A 133 10.21 -24.06 -3.59
CA PHE A 133 10.95 -24.43 -2.39
C PHE A 133 12.09 -25.42 -2.73
N LEU A 134 12.56 -26.17 -1.77
CA LEU A 134 13.81 -26.91 -1.83
C LEU A 134 13.80 -28.03 -2.89
N ALA A 135 12.69 -28.73 -3.03
CA ALA A 135 12.55 -29.76 -4.07
C ALA A 135 12.54 -29.18 -5.49
N GLN A 136 11.87 -28.04 -5.68
CA GLN A 136 11.79 -27.38 -7.00
C GLN A 136 13.12 -26.78 -7.43
N ILE A 137 13.92 -26.23 -6.50
CA ILE A 137 15.27 -25.77 -6.81
C ILE A 137 16.26 -26.93 -6.98
N GLY A 138 15.89 -28.17 -6.62
CA GLY A 138 16.76 -29.34 -6.68
C GLY A 138 17.94 -29.25 -5.72
N LEU A 139 17.66 -28.94 -4.44
CA LEU A 139 18.66 -28.65 -3.39
C LEU A 139 19.83 -29.64 -3.37
N THR A 140 21.04 -29.13 -3.39
CA THR A 140 22.29 -29.93 -3.34
C THR A 140 23.29 -29.42 -2.30
N ASP A 141 23.21 -28.14 -1.88
CA ASP A 141 24.14 -27.53 -0.95
C ASP A 141 23.41 -26.54 -0.01
N VAL A 142 23.78 -26.57 1.26
CA VAL A 142 23.28 -25.66 2.30
C VAL A 142 24.47 -25.05 3.01
N ARG A 143 24.57 -23.74 3.00
CA ARG A 143 25.60 -22.98 3.71
C ARG A 143 24.94 -22.04 4.72
N ILE A 144 25.30 -22.22 5.98
CA ILE A 144 24.85 -21.40 7.10
C ILE A 144 25.98 -20.42 7.41
N ASP A 145 25.65 -19.12 7.52
CA ASP A 145 26.62 -18.04 7.75
C ASP A 145 27.90 -18.18 6.91
N PRO A 146 27.78 -18.24 5.57
CA PRO A 146 28.93 -18.51 4.70
C PRO A 146 30.03 -17.45 4.82
N ASP A 147 29.70 -16.26 5.28
CA ASP A 147 30.59 -15.12 5.42
C ASP A 147 31.29 -15.11 6.81
N GLY A 148 30.79 -15.89 7.78
CA GLY A 148 31.33 -15.97 9.14
C GLY A 148 31.09 -14.68 9.97
N ILE A 149 30.08 -13.90 9.62
CA ILE A 149 29.78 -12.57 10.21
C ILE A 149 28.61 -12.66 11.19
N ALA A 150 27.60 -13.46 10.88
CA ALA A 150 26.45 -13.67 11.75
C ALA A 150 26.70 -14.83 12.71
N ALA A 151 26.18 -14.74 13.92
CA ALA A 151 26.11 -15.89 14.81
C ALA A 151 24.75 -16.56 14.64
N VAL A 152 24.70 -17.64 13.85
CA VAL A 152 23.50 -18.46 13.73
C VAL A 152 23.50 -19.49 14.85
N THR A 153 22.55 -19.36 15.79
CA THR A 153 22.49 -20.19 17.00
C THR A 153 21.47 -21.31 16.93
N ARG A 154 20.49 -21.23 16.04
CA ARG A 154 19.47 -22.26 15.80
C ARG A 154 19.15 -22.35 14.32
N LEU A 155 18.94 -23.58 13.83
CA LEU A 155 18.35 -23.88 12.53
C LEU A 155 17.29 -24.96 12.72
N ALA A 156 16.05 -24.66 12.39
CA ALA A 156 14.96 -25.64 12.44
C ALA A 156 14.22 -25.70 11.11
N ALA A 157 13.70 -26.85 10.75
CA ALA A 157 12.98 -27.07 9.51
C ALA A 157 11.74 -27.94 9.69
N TRP A 158 10.71 -27.63 8.89
CA TRP A 158 9.45 -28.36 8.82
C TRP A 158 9.12 -28.68 7.36
N ASP A 159 8.59 -29.86 7.11
CA ASP A 159 8.05 -30.34 5.82
C ASP A 159 6.61 -29.85 5.56
N GLU A 160 6.10 -28.99 6.42
CA GLU A 160 4.82 -28.30 6.31
C GLU A 160 5.01 -26.79 6.53
N PRO A 161 4.22 -25.93 5.85
CA PRO A 161 4.22 -24.52 6.12
C PRO A 161 3.65 -24.24 7.50
N LEU A 162 4.41 -23.54 8.36
CA LEU A 162 3.89 -23.08 9.63
C LEU A 162 2.96 -21.87 9.41
N SER A 163 1.88 -21.80 10.16
CA SER A 163 1.02 -20.60 10.22
C SER A 163 1.75 -19.45 10.92
N ASP A 164 1.31 -18.22 10.69
CA ASP A 164 1.85 -17.00 11.35
C ASP A 164 1.94 -17.16 12.87
N ARG A 165 0.87 -17.71 13.48
CA ARG A 165 0.84 -17.97 14.93
C ARG A 165 1.88 -19.02 15.35
N ALA A 166 2.10 -20.01 14.53
CA ALA A 166 3.10 -21.05 14.81
C ALA A 166 4.53 -20.51 14.66
N VAL A 167 4.81 -19.69 13.64
CA VAL A 167 6.09 -18.98 13.48
C VAL A 167 6.34 -18.05 14.68
N MET A 168 5.34 -17.27 15.07
CA MET A 168 5.43 -16.40 16.24
C MET A 168 5.72 -17.18 17.54
N ALA A 169 5.11 -18.35 17.73
CA ALA A 169 5.36 -19.19 18.89
C ALA A 169 6.79 -19.76 18.95
N GLN A 170 7.44 -19.92 17.79
CA GLN A 170 8.82 -20.41 17.68
C GLN A 170 9.87 -19.30 17.83
N SER A 171 9.48 -18.03 17.73
CA SER A 171 10.41 -16.90 17.72
C SER A 171 10.86 -16.47 19.12
N LEU A 172 12.05 -15.90 19.21
CA LEU A 172 12.64 -15.44 20.49
C LEU A 172 11.92 -14.17 21.01
N PRO A 173 11.59 -14.07 22.29
CA PRO A 173 11.07 -12.84 22.88
C PRO A 173 12.18 -11.82 23.13
N ALA A 174 11.87 -10.52 22.99
CA ALA A 174 12.76 -9.46 23.42
C ALA A 174 12.93 -9.48 24.95
N THR A 175 14.17 -9.39 25.43
CA THR A 175 14.49 -9.44 26.88
C THR A 175 14.81 -8.05 27.38
N PRO A 176 14.13 -7.53 28.43
CA PRO A 176 14.44 -6.24 29.00
C PRO A 176 15.77 -6.25 29.75
N LEU A 177 16.51 -5.13 29.66
CA LEU A 177 17.70 -4.89 30.46
C LEU A 177 17.36 -4.75 31.94
N VAL A 178 16.25 -4.06 32.22
CA VAL A 178 15.73 -3.82 33.56
C VAL A 178 14.19 -3.87 33.50
N GLN A 179 13.61 -4.53 34.53
CA GLN A 179 12.17 -4.55 34.75
C GLN A 179 11.93 -4.17 36.23
N PHE A 180 10.98 -3.26 36.47
CA PHE A 180 10.58 -2.82 37.78
C PHE A 180 9.08 -2.50 37.87
N ALA A 181 8.51 -2.73 39.05
CA ALA A 181 7.11 -2.40 39.33
C ALA A 181 6.99 -0.91 39.72
N ALA A 182 5.76 -0.38 39.70
CA ALA A 182 5.40 1.01 39.98
C ALA A 182 6.10 1.59 41.23
N SER A 183 7.34 2.03 41.07
CA SER A 183 8.18 2.60 42.11
C SER A 183 9.43 3.23 41.46
N GLU A 184 10.32 3.70 42.24
CA GLU A 184 11.59 4.26 41.80
C GLU A 184 12.61 3.16 41.44
N LEU A 185 13.31 3.29 40.32
CA LEU A 185 14.38 2.39 39.93
C LEU A 185 15.56 2.46 40.89
N SER A 186 16.21 1.32 41.16
CA SER A 186 17.40 1.32 42.01
C SER A 186 18.50 2.23 41.43
N ALA A 187 19.29 2.88 42.32
CA ALA A 187 20.40 3.75 41.87
C ALA A 187 21.46 3.01 41.04
N ARG A 188 21.59 1.69 41.22
CA ARG A 188 22.46 0.83 40.39
C ARG A 188 21.92 0.70 38.98
N ASP A 189 20.64 0.41 38.86
CA ASP A 189 19.98 0.19 37.55
C ASP A 189 19.79 1.52 36.82
N ALA A 190 19.53 2.63 37.55
CA ALA A 190 19.49 3.98 36.93
C ALA A 190 20.84 4.34 36.29
N ARG A 191 21.98 4.01 36.96
CA ARG A 191 23.28 4.21 36.32
C ARG A 191 23.57 3.29 35.17
N ARG A 192 23.05 2.05 35.19
CA ARG A 192 23.21 1.08 34.12
C ARG A 192 22.44 1.51 32.89
N THR A 193 21.20 1.95 33.07
CA THR A 193 20.34 2.43 31.97
C THR A 193 20.76 3.82 31.48
N GLY A 194 21.33 4.66 32.30
CA GLY A 194 21.81 5.99 31.95
C GLY A 194 22.98 6.03 30.96
N ALA A 195 23.56 4.89 30.60
CA ALA A 195 24.55 4.79 29.53
C ALA A 195 23.93 4.54 28.14
N LEU A 196 22.63 4.35 28.06
CA LEU A 196 21.95 4.00 26.81
C LEU A 196 21.69 5.24 25.95
N ALA A 197 22.40 5.36 24.83
CA ALA A 197 22.16 6.38 23.83
C ALA A 197 20.93 6.04 22.96
N THR A 198 20.62 4.75 22.83
CA THR A 198 19.43 4.23 22.15
C THR A 198 18.78 3.18 23.03
N GLY A 199 17.48 2.97 22.86
CA GLY A 199 16.78 1.96 23.65
C GLY A 199 15.27 2.05 23.50
N SER A 200 14.57 1.28 24.36
CA SER A 200 13.13 1.34 24.43
C SER A 200 12.65 1.36 25.87
N ILE A 201 11.54 2.04 26.09
CA ILE A 201 10.85 2.09 27.38
C ILE A 201 9.43 1.55 27.14
N ARG A 202 9.01 0.57 27.95
CA ARG A 202 7.67 0.00 27.94
C ARG A 202 7.00 0.18 29.29
N ALA A 203 5.73 0.61 29.29
CA ALA A 203 4.88 0.62 30.49
C ALA A 203 3.45 0.22 30.15
N LEU A 204 2.79 -0.48 31.09
CA LEU A 204 1.35 -0.69 31.02
C LEU A 204 0.66 0.49 31.70
N LEU A 205 -0.24 1.15 30.97
CA LEU A 205 -1.00 2.34 31.39
C LEU A 205 -2.48 2.03 31.51
N ARG A 206 -3.12 2.51 32.59
CA ARG A 206 -4.58 2.61 32.70
C ARG A 206 -4.94 3.88 33.44
N THR A 207 -5.73 4.77 32.82
CA THR A 207 -6.27 5.97 33.50
C THR A 207 -7.58 5.64 34.22
N ARG A 208 -8.06 6.55 35.07
CA ARG A 208 -9.35 6.41 35.78
C ARG A 208 -10.49 7.21 35.14
N GLY A 209 -10.27 7.75 33.93
CA GLY A 209 -11.26 8.51 33.18
C GLY A 209 -10.64 9.43 32.15
N ARG A 210 -11.47 10.03 31.32
CA ARG A 210 -11.07 10.92 30.21
C ARG A 210 -10.59 12.29 30.68
N GLY A 211 -9.79 12.96 29.84
CA GLY A 211 -9.28 14.29 30.08
C GLY A 211 -8.23 14.37 31.20
N GLN A 212 -7.62 13.24 31.55
CA GLN A 212 -6.63 13.14 32.61
C GLN A 212 -5.22 13.42 32.07
N ALA A 213 -4.46 14.20 32.82
CA ALA A 213 -3.05 14.42 32.58
C ALA A 213 -2.19 13.74 33.66
N GLY A 214 -0.98 13.32 33.29
CA GLY A 214 -0.04 12.76 34.26
C GLY A 214 1.16 12.10 33.61
N THR A 215 2.14 11.79 34.43
CA THR A 215 3.39 11.19 33.99
C THR A 215 3.35 9.67 34.13
N ILE A 216 3.60 8.97 33.03
CA ILE A 216 3.72 7.52 32.97
C ILE A 216 5.10 7.11 33.46
N ILE A 217 6.15 7.73 32.91
CA ILE A 217 7.57 7.55 33.33
C ILE A 217 8.26 8.88 33.27
N ALA A 218 9.06 9.18 34.32
CA ALA A 218 10.00 10.28 34.32
C ALA A 218 11.39 9.83 34.78
N ALA A 219 12.42 10.43 34.19
CA ALA A 219 13.80 10.25 34.61
C ALA A 219 14.50 11.61 34.76
N SER A 220 15.44 11.71 35.71
CA SER A 220 16.28 12.88 35.89
C SER A 220 17.75 12.51 36.00
N GLY A 221 18.58 13.39 35.50
CA GLY A 221 20.05 13.32 35.58
C GLY A 221 20.67 14.69 35.58
N GLN A 222 21.99 14.77 35.58
CA GLN A 222 22.70 16.07 35.54
C GLN A 222 22.53 16.74 34.16
N GLY A 223 22.37 15.97 33.08
CA GLY A 223 22.17 16.47 31.72
C GLY A 223 20.74 16.94 31.41
N GLY A 224 19.75 16.62 32.28
CA GLY A 224 18.39 17.04 32.04
C GLY A 224 17.32 16.04 32.53
N THR A 225 16.19 16.03 31.89
CA THR A 225 15.05 15.16 32.23
C THR A 225 14.44 14.46 31.00
N LEU A 226 13.87 13.29 31.22
CA LEU A 226 13.10 12.53 30.24
C LEU A 226 11.69 12.31 30.79
N HIS A 227 10.68 12.54 29.96
CA HIS A 227 9.27 12.37 30.31
C HIS A 227 8.52 11.58 29.26
N LEU A 228 7.71 10.65 29.71
CA LEU A 228 6.62 10.04 28.93
C LEU A 228 5.33 10.36 29.68
N ASP A 229 4.51 11.20 29.07
CA ASP A 229 3.30 11.77 29.69
C ASP A 229 2.04 11.40 28.89
N ILE A 230 0.88 11.43 29.57
CA ILE A 230 -0.44 11.47 28.95
C ILE A 230 -1.10 12.80 29.29
N ASP A 231 -1.70 13.46 28.28
CA ASP A 231 -2.43 14.71 28.44
C ASP A 231 -3.60 14.77 27.47
N ALA A 232 -4.81 15.01 28.02
CA ALA A 232 -6.08 15.02 27.25
C ALA A 232 -6.27 13.79 26.33
N GLY A 233 -5.79 12.63 26.79
CA GLY A 233 -5.84 11.36 26.06
C GLY A 233 -4.67 11.10 25.10
N GLY A 234 -3.91 12.10 24.71
CA GLY A 234 -2.71 11.97 23.89
C GLY A 234 -1.46 11.60 24.69
N LEU A 235 -0.45 11.06 24.02
CA LEU A 235 0.86 10.74 24.60
C LEU A 235 1.91 11.73 24.12
N SER A 236 2.88 12.04 24.99
CA SER A 236 4.07 12.80 24.64
C SER A 236 5.32 12.19 25.24
N TYR A 237 6.37 12.10 24.44
CA TYR A 237 7.71 11.76 24.88
C TYR A 237 8.63 12.94 24.67
N ARG A 238 9.34 13.37 25.73
CA ARG A 238 10.23 14.53 25.69
C ARG A 238 11.52 14.24 26.42
N VAL A 239 12.63 14.69 25.85
CA VAL A 239 13.92 14.77 26.53
C VAL A 239 14.31 16.24 26.57
N LEU A 240 14.47 16.77 27.78
CA LEU A 240 14.73 18.18 28.04
C LEU A 240 16.17 18.33 28.54
N PRO A 241 16.91 19.36 28.10
CA PRO A 241 18.22 19.69 28.65
C PRO A 241 18.10 20.13 30.10
N SER A 242 19.22 20.18 30.81
CA SER A 242 19.26 20.73 32.20
C SER A 242 18.93 22.22 32.23
N GLU A 243 18.41 22.71 33.35
CA GLU A 243 18.11 24.15 33.54
C GLU A 243 19.36 25.06 33.38
N ASP A 244 20.56 24.53 33.60
CA ASP A 244 21.83 25.24 33.41
C ASP A 244 22.32 25.21 31.94
N SER A 245 21.62 24.51 31.04
CA SER A 245 21.96 24.44 29.61
C SER A 245 21.65 25.77 28.91
N PRO A 246 22.46 26.19 27.93
CA PRO A 246 22.09 27.30 27.05
C PRO A 246 20.93 26.93 26.09
N GLU A 247 20.67 25.65 25.90
CA GLU A 247 19.55 25.12 25.10
C GLU A 247 18.28 25.12 25.97
N THR A 248 17.24 25.76 25.50
CA THR A 248 15.92 25.85 26.17
C THR A 248 14.84 24.96 25.54
N GLU A 249 15.06 24.55 24.29
CA GLU A 249 14.14 23.68 23.55
C GLU A 249 14.40 22.21 23.89
N PRO A 250 13.39 21.35 23.78
CA PRO A 250 13.57 19.89 23.93
C PRO A 250 14.62 19.37 22.95
N LEU A 251 15.47 18.45 23.40
CA LEU A 251 16.38 17.69 22.52
C LEU A 251 15.61 16.84 21.55
N ILE A 252 14.48 16.32 21.98
CA ILE A 252 13.50 15.63 21.16
C ILE A 252 12.10 15.76 21.79
N GLU A 253 11.09 15.94 20.96
CA GLU A 253 9.69 15.86 21.36
C GLU A 253 8.89 15.05 20.32
N ALA A 254 8.28 13.96 20.77
CA ALA A 254 7.33 13.17 19.98
C ALA A 254 5.95 13.23 20.63
N ARG A 255 4.93 13.52 19.83
CA ARG A 255 3.53 13.58 20.28
C ARG A 255 2.68 12.63 19.47
N ALA A 256 1.83 11.88 20.16
CA ALA A 256 0.82 11.00 19.59
C ALA A 256 -0.56 11.49 20.04
N PRO A 257 -1.37 12.08 19.16
CA PRO A 257 -2.76 12.40 19.45
C PRO A 257 -3.58 11.11 19.54
N GLY A 258 -4.49 11.03 20.50
CA GLY A 258 -5.32 9.86 20.71
C GLY A 258 -6.19 9.96 21.95
N HIS A 259 -6.88 8.88 22.33
CA HIS A 259 -7.77 8.78 23.46
C HIS A 259 -7.48 7.53 24.32
N TRP A 260 -6.22 7.37 24.72
CA TRP A 260 -5.78 6.25 25.57
C TRP A 260 -6.04 6.47 27.08
N ASP A 261 -6.86 7.47 27.39
CA ASP A 261 -7.40 7.73 28.72
C ASP A 261 -8.82 7.17 28.91
N ASP A 262 -9.14 6.09 28.24
CA ASP A 262 -10.45 5.42 28.16
C ASP A 262 -10.77 4.51 29.38
N GLY A 263 -9.82 4.37 30.33
CA GLY A 263 -9.97 3.52 31.49
C GLY A 263 -9.59 2.05 31.28
N THR A 264 -9.15 1.69 30.06
CA THR A 264 -8.61 0.36 29.75
C THR A 264 -7.10 0.30 29.90
N TRP A 265 -6.53 -0.92 29.90
CA TRP A 265 -5.09 -1.09 29.89
C TRP A 265 -4.53 -0.91 28.47
N HIS A 266 -3.52 -0.08 28.37
CA HIS A 266 -2.72 0.11 27.16
C HIS A 266 -1.27 -0.28 27.38
N ASP A 267 -0.68 -0.92 26.40
CA ASP A 267 0.76 -1.23 26.34
C ASP A 267 1.47 -0.12 25.57
N VAL A 268 2.14 0.78 26.31
CA VAL A 268 2.84 1.93 25.72
C VAL A 268 4.32 1.61 25.61
N VAL A 269 4.85 1.69 24.40
CA VAL A 269 6.29 1.53 24.12
C VAL A 269 6.82 2.74 23.39
N VAL A 270 7.91 3.31 23.89
CA VAL A 270 8.70 4.33 23.18
C VAL A 270 10.01 3.72 22.77
N THR A 271 10.37 3.82 21.51
CA THR A 271 11.69 3.44 20.99
C THR A 271 12.45 4.68 20.55
N SER A 272 13.74 4.79 20.90
CA SER A 272 14.65 5.82 20.43
C SER A 272 15.88 5.16 19.82
N GLY A 273 16.06 5.32 18.51
CA GLY A 273 17.15 4.72 17.76
C GLY A 273 16.84 4.67 16.26
N ARG A 274 17.74 4.16 15.47
CA ARG A 274 17.58 4.05 13.99
C ARG A 274 17.20 5.39 13.32
N GLY A 275 17.62 6.52 13.91
CA GLY A 275 17.34 7.86 13.38
C GLY A 275 15.95 8.42 13.68
N ALA A 276 15.15 7.76 14.53
CA ALA A 276 13.83 8.22 14.91
C ALA A 276 13.48 7.90 16.38
N VAL A 277 12.51 8.65 16.91
CA VAL A 277 11.73 8.27 18.10
C VAL A 277 10.35 7.83 17.63
N GLU A 278 9.93 6.65 18.06
CA GLU A 278 8.63 6.10 17.76
C GLU A 278 7.84 5.86 19.06
N ILE A 279 6.54 6.19 19.05
CA ILE A 279 5.60 5.83 20.13
C ILE A 279 4.66 4.76 19.59
N HIS A 280 4.51 3.68 20.34
CA HIS A 280 3.61 2.58 20.02
C HIS A 280 2.60 2.42 21.16
N VAL A 281 1.37 2.08 20.80
CA VAL A 281 0.31 1.69 21.73
C VAL A 281 -0.29 0.38 21.26
N ASP A 282 -0.39 -0.58 22.18
CA ASP A 282 -0.95 -1.91 21.92
C ASP A 282 -0.31 -2.64 20.72
N GLY A 283 0.99 -2.42 20.54
CA GLY A 283 1.78 -3.03 19.49
C GLY A 283 1.83 -2.25 18.16
N TYR A 284 1.12 -1.13 18.04
CA TYR A 284 1.05 -0.36 16.80
C TYR A 284 1.65 1.03 16.95
N GLN A 285 2.40 1.46 15.96
CA GLN A 285 3.01 2.79 15.92
C GLN A 285 1.93 3.87 15.81
N VAL A 286 1.98 4.86 16.69
CA VAL A 286 1.04 6.00 16.75
C VAL A 286 1.73 7.34 16.55
N ALA A 287 3.06 7.38 16.64
CA ALA A 287 3.86 8.55 16.28
C ALA A 287 5.28 8.15 15.85
N LEU A 288 5.86 8.95 14.96
CA LEU A 288 7.26 8.88 14.55
C LEU A 288 7.81 10.29 14.37
N VAL A 289 8.98 10.56 14.97
CA VAL A 289 9.69 11.83 14.84
C VAL A 289 11.15 11.55 14.49
N PRO A 290 11.70 12.16 13.42
CA PRO A 290 13.10 12.04 13.06
C PRO A 290 14.03 12.57 14.17
N GLY A 291 15.19 11.94 14.32
CA GLY A 291 16.16 12.26 15.37
C GLY A 291 16.13 11.24 16.50
N GLY A 292 16.73 11.57 17.64
CA GLY A 292 16.73 10.67 18.80
C GLY A 292 17.38 11.34 20.00
N ALA A 293 16.84 11.09 21.17
CA ALA A 293 17.46 11.33 22.46
C ALA A 293 16.92 10.29 23.44
N PHE A 294 17.75 9.83 24.36
CA PHE A 294 17.41 8.79 25.31
C PHE A 294 18.11 9.04 26.67
N LEU A 295 18.25 8.03 27.51
CA LEU A 295 18.76 8.16 28.85
C LEU A 295 20.24 8.65 28.95
N ALA A 296 21.05 8.40 27.90
CA ALA A 296 22.44 8.91 27.90
C ALA A 296 22.50 10.45 27.74
N ASP A 297 21.50 11.05 27.11
CA ASP A 297 21.46 12.51 26.89
C ASP A 297 21.18 13.30 28.18
N ILE A 298 20.63 12.64 29.18
CA ILE A 298 20.38 13.19 30.51
C ILE A 298 21.38 12.69 31.57
N ALA A 299 22.39 11.92 31.15
CA ALA A 299 23.35 11.29 32.09
C ALA A 299 24.19 12.28 32.89
N PRO A 300 24.72 11.88 34.06
CA PRO A 300 24.47 10.63 34.78
C PRO A 300 23.03 10.58 35.34
N VAL A 301 22.26 9.56 34.99
CA VAL A 301 20.89 9.39 35.50
C VAL A 301 20.92 9.10 36.99
N THR A 302 20.18 9.87 37.75
CA THR A 302 20.10 9.77 39.21
C THR A 302 18.80 9.14 39.69
N ARG A 303 17.72 9.32 38.93
CA ARG A 303 16.39 8.90 39.34
C ARG A 303 15.56 8.50 38.10
N VAL A 304 14.75 7.41 38.24
CA VAL A 304 13.71 7.01 37.27
C VAL A 304 12.47 6.59 38.05
N VAL A 305 11.33 7.18 37.76
CA VAL A 305 10.04 6.93 38.44
C VAL A 305 8.98 6.50 37.46
N VAL A 306 8.01 5.70 37.93
CA VAL A 306 6.87 5.21 37.12
C VAL A 306 5.57 5.57 37.82
N GLY A 307 4.60 6.06 37.08
CA GLY A 307 3.28 6.45 37.56
C GLY A 307 3.29 7.71 38.43
N ALA A 308 4.36 8.51 38.34
CA ALA A 308 4.47 9.81 38.99
C ALA A 308 5.45 10.71 38.25
N ASP A 309 5.32 12.03 38.41
CA ASP A 309 6.33 13.00 37.98
C ASP A 309 7.52 13.06 38.98
N LEU A 310 8.51 13.87 38.65
CA LEU A 310 9.72 14.06 39.47
C LEU A 310 9.43 14.77 40.79
N ASP A 311 8.33 15.52 40.92
CA ASP A 311 7.87 16.19 42.14
C ASP A 311 7.02 15.26 43.02
N GLY A 312 6.73 14.02 42.56
CA GLY A 312 5.96 13.04 43.30
C GLY A 312 4.44 13.12 43.09
N ARG A 313 3.96 13.93 42.12
CA ARG A 313 2.54 13.94 41.75
C ARG A 313 2.26 12.67 41.00
N ARG A 314 1.29 11.91 41.49
CA ARG A 314 0.91 10.61 40.91
C ARG A 314 0.02 10.80 39.69
N LEU A 315 0.21 9.91 38.71
CA LEU A 315 -0.75 9.70 37.62
C LEU A 315 -2.13 9.39 38.18
N PHE A 316 -3.17 10.03 37.64
CA PHE A 316 -4.57 9.66 37.95
C PHE A 316 -4.95 8.38 37.20
N GLY A 317 -4.40 7.27 37.67
CA GLY A 317 -4.52 5.97 37.04
C GLY A 317 -3.50 5.00 37.64
N GLU A 318 -3.13 4.04 36.83
CA GLU A 318 -2.13 3.05 37.15
C GLU A 318 -1.12 2.96 36.01
N ALA A 319 0.16 3.09 36.34
CA ALA A 319 1.24 2.68 35.45
C ALA A 319 1.94 1.49 36.12
N GLN A 320 1.93 0.35 35.47
CA GLN A 320 2.49 -0.90 35.99
C GLN A 320 3.67 -1.34 35.15
N THR A 321 4.61 -2.01 35.81
CA THR A 321 5.68 -2.79 35.19
C THR A 321 6.38 -2.04 34.05
N ALA A 322 7.24 -1.08 34.41
CA ALA A 322 8.12 -0.47 33.43
C ALA A 322 9.27 -1.42 33.09
N MET A 323 9.61 -1.45 31.81
CA MET A 323 10.74 -2.19 31.28
C MET A 323 11.60 -1.26 30.44
N ILE A 324 12.91 -1.34 30.61
CA ILE A 324 13.88 -0.62 29.79
C ILE A 324 14.68 -1.66 29.01
N TYR A 325 14.74 -1.48 27.72
CA TYR A 325 15.52 -2.30 26.80
C TYR A 325 16.72 -1.49 26.33
N ASP A 326 17.84 -2.15 26.17
CA ASP A 326 19.09 -1.54 25.66
C ASP A 326 19.17 -1.57 24.13
N ALA A 327 18.04 -1.81 23.45
CA ALA A 327 17.84 -1.68 22.01
C ALA A 327 16.59 -0.87 21.70
N ALA A 328 16.58 -0.19 20.56
CA ALA A 328 15.37 0.27 19.90
C ALA A 328 14.67 -0.96 19.32
N LEU A 329 13.62 -1.44 20.00
CA LEU A 329 12.88 -2.65 19.60
C LEU A 329 12.34 -2.52 18.17
N THR A 330 12.34 -3.61 17.41
CA THR A 330 11.70 -3.67 16.10
C THR A 330 10.18 -3.61 16.24
N ASP A 331 9.48 -3.21 15.18
CA ASP A 331 8.01 -3.21 15.15
C ASP A 331 7.42 -4.59 15.50
N ALA A 332 8.03 -5.65 14.97
CA ALA A 332 7.64 -7.03 15.29
C ALA A 332 7.81 -7.37 16.78
N GLN A 333 8.92 -6.95 17.40
CA GLN A 333 9.15 -7.16 18.83
C GLN A 333 8.14 -6.40 19.69
N VAL A 334 7.79 -5.16 19.30
CA VAL A 334 6.78 -4.35 19.99
C VAL A 334 5.41 -5.00 19.87
N LYS A 335 5.00 -5.42 18.66
CA LYS A 335 3.75 -6.18 18.43
C LYS A 335 3.67 -7.43 19.30
N ARG A 336 4.78 -8.18 19.35
CA ARG A 336 4.84 -9.40 20.17
C ARG A 336 4.71 -9.13 21.66
N LEU A 337 5.35 -8.09 22.19
CA LEU A 337 5.25 -7.70 23.60
C LEU A 337 3.82 -7.30 23.98
N ALA A 338 3.11 -6.64 23.08
CA ALA A 338 1.71 -6.26 23.26
C ALA A 338 0.74 -7.45 23.04
N GLY A 339 1.21 -8.57 22.49
CA GLY A 339 0.34 -9.69 22.12
C GLY A 339 -0.55 -9.38 20.90
N ALA A 340 -0.12 -8.47 20.04
CA ALA A 340 -0.88 -8.10 18.85
C ALA A 340 -1.04 -9.29 17.90
N ALA A 341 -2.25 -9.49 17.37
CA ALA A 341 -2.52 -10.54 16.40
C ALA A 341 -1.83 -10.21 15.07
N PRO A 342 -1.16 -11.15 14.40
CA PRO A 342 -0.68 -10.93 13.05
C PRO A 342 -1.85 -10.74 12.09
N LEU A 343 -1.74 -9.76 11.18
CA LEU A 343 -2.68 -9.57 10.08
C LEU A 343 -2.22 -10.39 8.90
N PRO A 344 -3.03 -11.32 8.38
CA PRO A 344 -2.67 -12.11 7.21
C PRO A 344 -2.38 -11.20 6.02
N THR A 345 -1.15 -11.21 5.54
CA THR A 345 -0.69 -10.41 4.39
C THR A 345 -0.04 -11.33 3.36
N ARG A 346 -0.29 -11.09 2.08
CA ARG A 346 0.35 -11.85 1.00
C ARG A 346 0.55 -10.99 -0.24
N ALA A 347 1.59 -11.26 -1.02
CA ALA A 347 1.74 -10.69 -2.34
C ALA A 347 0.67 -11.24 -3.29
N LEU A 348 -0.02 -10.38 -4.03
CA LEU A 348 -0.85 -10.78 -5.17
C LEU A 348 -0.13 -10.52 -6.49
N PHE A 349 0.63 -9.43 -6.57
CA PHE A 349 1.41 -9.06 -7.75
C PHE A 349 2.76 -8.54 -7.25
N ASP A 350 3.84 -9.22 -7.54
CA ASP A 350 5.17 -8.83 -7.10
C ASP A 350 6.16 -8.67 -8.26
N THR A 351 7.18 -7.87 -8.07
CA THR A 351 8.25 -7.63 -9.05
C THR A 351 8.85 -8.95 -9.54
N GLY A 352 8.87 -9.12 -10.86
CA GLY A 352 9.34 -10.33 -11.54
C GLY A 352 8.25 -11.40 -11.76
N TYR A 353 7.03 -11.23 -11.22
CA TYR A 353 5.90 -12.08 -11.58
C TYR A 353 5.57 -11.89 -13.07
N HIS A 354 5.43 -12.98 -13.84
CA HIS A 354 5.34 -12.96 -15.32
C HIS A 354 6.40 -12.07 -16.01
N GLY A 355 7.57 -11.87 -15.38
CA GLY A 355 8.69 -11.12 -15.96
C GLY A 355 8.57 -9.60 -15.93
N ALA A 356 7.52 -9.05 -15.34
CA ALA A 356 7.32 -7.60 -15.24
C ALA A 356 8.30 -6.93 -14.26
N ARG A 357 8.62 -5.68 -14.54
CA ARG A 357 9.52 -4.87 -13.69
C ARG A 357 8.84 -4.35 -12.44
N SER A 358 7.53 -4.11 -12.48
CA SER A 358 6.75 -3.65 -11.33
C SER A 358 5.27 -3.90 -11.54
N TYR A 359 4.53 -3.94 -10.45
CA TYR A 359 3.07 -3.88 -10.41
C TYR A 359 2.67 -2.72 -9.50
N ARG A 360 1.77 -1.87 -9.98
CA ARG A 360 1.27 -0.73 -9.22
C ARG A 360 -0.24 -0.56 -9.40
N ILE A 361 -0.80 0.42 -8.70
CA ILE A 361 -2.17 0.93 -8.85
C ILE A 361 -3.19 -0.17 -8.60
N PRO A 362 -3.51 -0.46 -7.33
CA PRO A 362 -4.46 -1.50 -6.98
C PRO A 362 -5.89 -1.11 -7.30
N SER A 363 -6.65 -2.01 -7.92
CA SER A 363 -8.10 -2.01 -7.90
C SER A 363 -8.64 -3.30 -7.28
N LEU A 364 -9.69 -3.20 -6.47
CA LEU A 364 -10.24 -4.34 -5.71
C LEU A 364 -11.75 -4.22 -5.60
N LEU A 365 -12.47 -5.30 -5.91
CA LEU A 365 -13.93 -5.34 -5.86
C LEU A 365 -14.41 -6.70 -5.37
N THR A 366 -15.31 -6.70 -4.39
CA THR A 366 -16.10 -7.88 -4.00
C THR A 366 -17.44 -7.83 -4.71
N LEU A 367 -17.76 -8.87 -5.48
CA LEU A 367 -19.01 -9.01 -6.21
C LEU A 367 -20.12 -9.57 -5.30
N ASP A 368 -21.37 -9.34 -5.67
CA ASP A 368 -22.54 -9.90 -4.98
C ASP A 368 -22.55 -11.45 -4.95
N SER A 369 -21.88 -12.10 -5.90
CA SER A 369 -21.62 -13.55 -5.92
C SER A 369 -20.62 -14.02 -4.85
N GLY A 370 -19.88 -13.09 -4.22
CA GLY A 370 -18.78 -13.38 -3.31
C GLY A 370 -17.42 -13.56 -4.00
N VAL A 371 -17.36 -13.50 -5.32
CA VAL A 371 -16.10 -13.46 -6.07
C VAL A 371 -15.39 -12.14 -5.80
N ILE A 372 -14.06 -12.18 -5.66
CA ILE A 372 -13.24 -10.98 -5.48
C ILE A 372 -12.36 -10.81 -6.71
N LEU A 373 -12.33 -9.59 -7.25
CA LEU A 373 -11.49 -9.19 -8.37
C LEU A 373 -10.39 -8.25 -7.85
N ALA A 374 -9.14 -8.51 -8.24
CA ALA A 374 -7.99 -7.66 -7.95
C ALA A 374 -7.29 -7.31 -9.27
N GLY A 375 -7.28 -6.02 -9.62
CA GLY A 375 -6.63 -5.50 -10.80
C GLY A 375 -5.34 -4.74 -10.47
N ALA A 376 -4.46 -4.64 -11.47
CA ALA A 376 -3.18 -3.94 -11.36
C ALA A 376 -2.66 -3.48 -12.72
N ASP A 377 -1.82 -2.45 -12.70
CA ASP A 377 -0.93 -2.08 -13.79
C ASP A 377 0.26 -3.04 -13.82
N GLN A 378 0.40 -3.82 -14.88
CA GLN A 378 1.62 -4.58 -15.13
C GLN A 378 2.61 -3.73 -15.92
N ARG A 379 3.63 -3.19 -15.26
CA ARG A 379 4.70 -2.39 -15.86
C ARG A 379 5.78 -3.30 -16.38
N VAL A 380 5.76 -3.58 -17.69
CA VAL A 380 6.51 -4.68 -18.28
C VAL A 380 8.01 -4.38 -18.34
N SER A 381 8.39 -3.28 -18.98
CA SER A 381 9.79 -3.00 -19.33
C SER A 381 10.52 -2.14 -18.31
N ILE A 382 9.86 -1.12 -17.78
CA ILE A 382 10.37 -0.18 -16.77
C ILE A 382 9.33 0.03 -15.67
N PRO A 383 9.72 0.45 -14.46
CA PRO A 383 8.79 0.58 -13.35
C PRO A 383 7.96 1.87 -13.34
N ASN A 384 8.22 2.79 -14.26
CA ASN A 384 7.63 4.13 -14.32
C ASN A 384 6.16 4.12 -14.76
N ASP A 385 5.46 5.24 -14.51
CA ASP A 385 4.14 5.54 -15.08
C ASP A 385 4.24 5.73 -16.61
N ALA A 386 3.12 5.97 -17.28
CA ALA A 386 3.11 6.34 -18.71
C ALA A 386 3.93 7.62 -18.96
N PRO A 387 4.74 7.68 -20.04
CA PRO A 387 4.86 6.74 -21.15
C PRO A 387 5.67 5.48 -20.80
N ASN A 388 5.08 4.33 -20.98
CA ASN A 388 5.67 3.03 -20.71
C ASN A 388 4.83 1.92 -21.38
N ASP A 389 5.38 0.71 -21.44
CA ASP A 389 4.67 -0.52 -21.79
C ASP A 389 3.95 -1.05 -20.53
N ILE A 390 2.64 -0.75 -20.42
CA ILE A 390 1.81 -1.11 -19.28
C ILE A 390 0.58 -1.87 -19.75
N ASN A 391 0.37 -3.07 -19.20
CA ASN A 391 -0.81 -3.89 -19.43
C ASN A 391 -1.79 -3.80 -18.27
N LEU A 392 -3.09 -3.95 -18.54
CA LEU A 392 -4.11 -4.18 -17.55
C LEU A 392 -4.17 -5.67 -17.22
N VAL A 393 -3.93 -6.02 -15.95
CA VAL A 393 -3.96 -7.41 -15.48
C VAL A 393 -4.93 -7.58 -14.31
N MET A 394 -5.40 -8.85 -14.12
CA MET A 394 -6.35 -9.17 -13.06
C MET A 394 -6.15 -10.57 -12.50
N ARG A 395 -6.48 -10.73 -11.22
CA ARG A 395 -6.65 -12.02 -10.54
C ARG A 395 -8.04 -12.11 -9.93
N ARG A 396 -8.56 -13.34 -9.81
CA ARG A 396 -9.84 -13.63 -9.16
C ARG A 396 -9.66 -14.55 -7.97
N SER A 397 -10.48 -14.34 -6.94
CA SER A 397 -10.68 -15.30 -5.86
C SER A 397 -12.13 -15.77 -5.84
N LEU A 398 -12.34 -17.08 -5.74
CA LEU A 398 -13.66 -17.72 -5.71
C LEU A 398 -14.04 -18.18 -4.30
N ASP A 399 -13.18 -17.97 -3.31
CA ASP A 399 -13.29 -18.49 -1.95
C ASP A 399 -13.09 -17.40 -0.87
N GLY A 400 -13.51 -16.17 -1.17
CA GLY A 400 -13.46 -15.05 -0.23
C GLY A 400 -12.04 -14.54 0.05
N GLY A 401 -11.11 -14.69 -0.89
CA GLY A 401 -9.73 -14.23 -0.79
C GLY A 401 -8.76 -15.26 -0.21
N ALA A 402 -9.21 -16.50 0.07
CA ALA A 402 -8.34 -17.53 0.62
C ALA A 402 -7.33 -18.04 -0.43
N THR A 403 -7.77 -18.23 -1.68
CA THR A 403 -6.89 -18.53 -2.81
C THR A 403 -7.19 -17.63 -4.01
N TRP A 404 -6.25 -17.52 -4.94
CA TRP A 404 -6.33 -16.66 -6.11
C TRP A 404 -5.97 -17.42 -7.37
N GLU A 405 -6.80 -17.27 -8.40
CA GLU A 405 -6.48 -17.80 -9.73
C GLU A 405 -5.20 -17.17 -10.27
N GLU A 406 -4.62 -17.83 -11.30
CA GLU A 406 -3.47 -17.29 -12.02
C GLU A 406 -3.79 -15.92 -12.64
N MET A 407 -2.81 -15.02 -12.67
CA MET A 407 -2.97 -13.69 -13.25
C MET A 407 -3.32 -13.79 -14.75
N ARG A 408 -4.29 -13.01 -15.17
CA ARG A 408 -4.69 -12.86 -16.59
C ARG A 408 -4.42 -11.45 -17.05
N THR A 409 -3.88 -11.32 -18.24
CA THR A 409 -3.83 -10.03 -18.94
C THR A 409 -5.20 -9.80 -19.60
N LEU A 410 -5.90 -8.75 -19.18
CA LEU A 410 -7.20 -8.38 -19.74
C LEU A 410 -7.02 -7.61 -21.06
N LEU A 411 -6.06 -6.69 -21.07
CA LEU A 411 -5.76 -5.89 -22.24
C LEU A 411 -4.25 -5.58 -22.29
N SER A 412 -3.69 -5.71 -23.48
CA SER A 412 -2.29 -5.38 -23.78
C SER A 412 -2.23 -4.68 -25.12
N LEU A 413 -1.54 -3.55 -25.17
CA LEU A 413 -1.37 -2.75 -26.36
C LEU A 413 0.08 -2.86 -26.88
N PRO A 414 0.34 -2.57 -28.17
CA PRO A 414 1.65 -2.78 -28.76
C PRO A 414 2.67 -1.71 -28.34
N GLY A 415 3.96 -2.02 -28.59
CA GLY A 415 5.10 -1.18 -28.27
C GLY A 415 5.86 -1.72 -27.07
N THR A 416 7.04 -1.14 -26.81
CA THR A 416 7.93 -1.57 -25.72
C THR A 416 8.66 -0.39 -25.07
N GLY A 417 8.96 -0.53 -23.78
CA GLY A 417 9.67 0.48 -23.00
C GLY A 417 8.91 1.82 -22.94
N ALA A 418 9.62 2.92 -22.88
CA ALA A 418 9.03 4.27 -22.85
C ALA A 418 8.30 4.66 -24.15
N LEU A 419 8.36 3.84 -25.20
CA LEU A 419 7.62 4.01 -26.44
C LEU A 419 6.44 3.02 -26.55
N GLY A 420 6.21 2.19 -25.55
CA GLY A 420 5.04 1.32 -25.46
C GLY A 420 3.76 2.11 -25.23
N ALA A 421 2.62 1.54 -25.62
CA ALA A 421 1.33 2.05 -25.24
C ALA A 421 0.99 1.63 -23.81
N SER A 422 0.24 2.45 -23.07
CA SER A 422 -0.04 2.24 -21.67
C SER A 422 -1.53 2.06 -21.41
N LEU A 423 -1.83 1.13 -20.48
CA LEU A 423 -3.11 0.97 -19.81
C LEU A 423 -2.85 1.13 -18.32
N ILE A 424 -3.38 2.18 -17.70
CA ILE A 424 -3.03 2.60 -16.34
C ILE A 424 -4.28 3.03 -15.56
N ASP A 425 -4.22 2.96 -14.24
CA ASP A 425 -5.23 3.51 -13.33
C ASP A 425 -6.61 2.84 -13.46
N SER A 426 -6.71 1.52 -13.28
CA SER A 426 -7.99 0.82 -13.41
C SER A 426 -8.95 1.10 -12.25
N VAL A 427 -10.24 1.17 -12.57
CA VAL A 427 -11.38 1.31 -11.64
C VAL A 427 -12.39 0.22 -11.88
N LEU A 428 -12.89 -0.41 -10.81
CA LEU A 428 -13.85 -1.50 -10.84
C LEU A 428 -15.17 -1.10 -10.19
N VAL A 429 -16.31 -1.54 -10.79
CA VAL A 429 -17.65 -1.46 -10.20
C VAL A 429 -18.52 -2.59 -10.72
N GLN A 430 -19.50 -3.01 -9.90
CA GLN A 430 -20.56 -3.91 -10.33
C GLN A 430 -21.89 -3.14 -10.47
N ASP A 431 -22.54 -3.27 -11.62
CA ASP A 431 -23.96 -2.98 -11.72
C ASP A 431 -24.77 -4.11 -11.08
N ARG A 432 -25.23 -3.89 -9.87
CA ARG A 432 -25.95 -4.90 -9.06
C ARG A 432 -27.31 -5.28 -9.65
N SER A 433 -27.87 -4.44 -10.54
CA SER A 433 -29.16 -4.74 -11.18
C SER A 433 -29.04 -5.86 -12.21
N THR A 434 -27.90 -5.96 -12.88
CA THR A 434 -27.61 -6.95 -13.94
C THR A 434 -26.57 -7.98 -13.51
N GLY A 435 -25.77 -7.71 -12.48
CA GLY A 435 -24.58 -8.47 -12.10
C GLY A 435 -23.34 -8.15 -12.94
N ARG A 436 -23.46 -7.28 -13.95
CA ARG A 436 -22.35 -6.91 -14.84
C ARG A 436 -21.25 -6.19 -14.08
N VAL A 437 -20.02 -6.60 -14.32
CA VAL A 437 -18.83 -5.90 -13.85
C VAL A 437 -18.34 -4.95 -14.94
N ILE A 438 -18.00 -3.72 -14.54
CA ILE A 438 -17.45 -2.69 -15.42
C ILE A 438 -16.04 -2.37 -14.91
N CYS A 439 -15.07 -2.35 -15.83
CA CYS A 439 -13.70 -1.89 -15.61
C CYS A 439 -13.44 -0.69 -16.52
N LEU A 440 -13.10 0.45 -15.91
CA LEU A 440 -12.59 1.63 -16.62
C LEU A 440 -11.07 1.65 -16.50
N VAL A 441 -10.37 2.08 -17.55
CA VAL A 441 -8.90 2.17 -17.56
C VAL A 441 -8.44 3.29 -18.50
N ASP A 442 -7.43 4.02 -18.06
CA ASP A 442 -6.80 5.05 -18.89
C ASP A 442 -5.92 4.42 -19.96
N GLN A 443 -6.00 4.93 -21.17
CA GLN A 443 -5.18 4.50 -22.29
C GLN A 443 -4.36 5.66 -22.87
N PHE A 444 -3.07 5.41 -23.09
CA PHE A 444 -2.18 6.31 -23.80
C PHE A 444 -1.52 5.59 -24.99
N PRO A 445 -1.43 6.22 -26.16
CA PRO A 445 -0.63 5.67 -27.29
C PRO A 445 0.86 5.69 -26.95
N GLY A 446 1.63 4.97 -27.72
CA GLY A 446 3.06 4.82 -27.51
C GLY A 446 3.82 6.14 -27.38
N GLY A 447 4.62 6.25 -26.31
CA GLY A 447 5.41 7.45 -26.02
C GLY A 447 4.61 8.61 -25.38
N ILE A 448 3.34 8.38 -25.03
CA ILE A 448 2.47 9.38 -24.39
C ILE A 448 2.13 8.96 -22.97
N GLY A 449 2.04 9.95 -22.10
CA GLY A 449 1.57 9.87 -20.73
C GLY A 449 0.98 11.22 -20.31
N GLN A 450 0.50 11.31 -19.08
CA GLN A 450 -0.11 12.54 -18.58
C GLN A 450 0.72 13.82 -18.82
N PRO A 451 2.07 13.83 -18.64
CA PRO A 451 2.86 15.06 -18.78
C PRO A 451 2.98 15.60 -20.21
N ASN A 452 2.75 14.79 -21.24
CA ASN A 452 2.90 15.17 -22.63
C ASN A 452 1.66 14.88 -23.50
N ALA A 453 0.51 14.65 -22.84
CA ALA A 453 -0.76 14.44 -23.52
C ALA A 453 -1.23 15.71 -24.25
N ALA A 454 -1.65 15.55 -25.48
CA ALA A 454 -2.16 16.65 -26.31
C ALA A 454 -3.62 17.00 -25.96
N VAL A 455 -3.99 18.25 -26.15
CA VAL A 455 -5.36 18.76 -25.98
C VAL A 455 -6.32 18.11 -26.98
N GLY A 456 -7.51 17.78 -26.55
CA GLY A 456 -8.59 17.27 -27.39
C GLY A 456 -8.99 15.83 -27.10
N THR A 457 -10.10 15.40 -27.71
CA THR A 457 -10.68 14.06 -27.50
C THR A 457 -10.11 13.01 -28.46
N GLY A 458 -9.59 13.40 -29.60
CA GLY A 458 -9.20 12.48 -30.69
C GLY A 458 -10.38 12.00 -31.54
N PHE A 459 -11.53 12.69 -31.48
CA PHE A 459 -12.72 12.40 -32.27
C PHE A 459 -13.19 13.67 -32.99
N ASP A 460 -13.88 13.50 -34.13
CA ASP A 460 -14.51 14.59 -34.85
C ASP A 460 -15.95 14.89 -34.33
N GLU A 461 -16.59 15.91 -34.90
CA GLU A 461 -17.97 16.30 -34.54
C GLU A 461 -19.02 15.20 -34.80
N GLN A 462 -18.71 14.21 -35.62
CA GLN A 462 -19.55 13.04 -35.89
C GLN A 462 -19.25 11.88 -34.94
N GLY A 463 -18.32 12.05 -34.00
CA GLY A 463 -17.90 11.02 -33.07
C GLY A 463 -17.01 9.93 -33.70
N ARG A 464 -16.43 10.19 -34.89
CA ARG A 464 -15.51 9.26 -35.53
C ARG A 464 -14.08 9.47 -35.00
N ARG A 465 -13.35 8.40 -34.76
CA ARG A 465 -11.95 8.47 -34.33
C ARG A 465 -11.10 9.15 -35.42
N VAL A 466 -10.36 10.17 -35.05
CA VAL A 466 -9.42 10.88 -35.89
C VAL A 466 -8.03 10.28 -35.73
N LEU A 467 -7.43 9.90 -36.86
CA LEU A 467 -6.06 9.42 -36.97
C LEU A 467 -5.21 10.42 -37.71
N HIS A 468 -3.89 10.29 -37.59
CA HIS A 468 -2.94 11.04 -38.40
C HIS A 468 -1.83 10.13 -38.91
N ASN A 469 -1.23 10.49 -40.05
CA ASN A 469 -0.02 9.86 -40.53
C ASN A 469 1.24 10.62 -40.02
N ARG A 470 2.44 10.18 -40.41
CA ARG A 470 3.71 10.84 -40.02
C ARG A 470 3.83 12.27 -40.51
N ALA A 471 3.16 12.64 -41.61
CA ALA A 471 3.15 13.99 -42.16
C ALA A 471 2.15 14.92 -41.44
N GLY A 472 1.32 14.38 -40.54
CA GLY A 472 0.29 15.12 -39.82
C GLY A 472 -1.01 15.28 -40.61
N GLU A 473 -1.20 14.57 -41.71
CA GLU A 473 -2.46 14.54 -42.46
C GLU A 473 -3.49 13.77 -41.65
N LEU A 474 -4.72 14.27 -41.57
CA LEU A 474 -5.80 13.74 -40.80
C LEU A 474 -6.68 12.78 -41.60
N PHE A 475 -7.19 11.78 -40.90
CA PHE A 475 -8.06 10.74 -41.39
C PHE A 475 -9.14 10.44 -40.37
N ALA A 476 -10.32 10.01 -40.80
CA ALA A 476 -11.40 9.56 -39.93
C ALA A 476 -11.70 8.08 -40.18
N VAL A 477 -11.98 7.36 -39.09
CA VAL A 477 -12.35 5.93 -39.13
C VAL A 477 -13.86 5.82 -39.16
N GLU A 478 -14.40 5.20 -40.22
CA GLU A 478 -15.82 4.92 -40.35
C GLU A 478 -16.25 3.73 -39.48
N PRO A 479 -17.56 3.58 -39.15
CA PRO A 479 -18.06 2.51 -38.31
C PRO A 479 -17.76 1.08 -38.78
N ASP A 480 -17.41 0.89 -40.04
CA ASP A 480 -17.02 -0.41 -40.60
C ASP A 480 -15.49 -0.63 -40.61
N GLY A 481 -14.73 0.31 -40.06
CA GLY A 481 -13.28 0.30 -40.03
C GLY A 481 -12.59 0.83 -41.31
N SER A 482 -13.34 1.22 -42.35
CA SER A 482 -12.75 1.91 -43.48
C SER A 482 -12.27 3.31 -43.06
N VAL A 483 -11.24 3.81 -43.73
CA VAL A 483 -10.62 5.08 -43.39
C VAL A 483 -10.80 6.05 -44.55
N VAL A 484 -11.27 7.26 -44.23
CA VAL A 484 -11.44 8.36 -45.16
C VAL A 484 -10.50 9.53 -44.83
N THR A 485 -10.17 10.36 -45.83
CA THR A 485 -9.45 11.61 -45.61
C THR A 485 -10.34 12.62 -44.86
N GLU A 486 -9.75 13.73 -44.39
CA GLU A 486 -10.46 14.83 -43.73
C GLU A 486 -11.64 15.38 -44.58
N ILE A 487 -11.52 15.32 -45.89
CA ILE A 487 -12.57 15.75 -46.81
C ILE A 487 -13.53 14.63 -47.26
N GLY A 488 -13.44 13.45 -46.62
CA GLY A 488 -14.35 12.31 -46.84
C GLY A 488 -14.01 11.43 -48.07
N GLU A 489 -12.82 11.55 -48.66
CA GLU A 489 -12.41 10.67 -49.77
C GLU A 489 -11.96 9.31 -49.21
N ALA A 490 -12.39 8.22 -49.87
CA ALA A 490 -11.99 6.88 -49.48
C ALA A 490 -10.48 6.65 -49.68
N THR A 491 -9.87 5.95 -48.74
CA THR A 491 -8.46 5.55 -48.82
C THR A 491 -8.30 4.04 -48.98
N ASP A 492 -7.08 3.55 -49.13
CA ASP A 492 -6.75 2.12 -49.09
C ASP A 492 -6.44 1.61 -47.68
N TYR A 493 -6.64 2.46 -46.66
CA TYR A 493 -6.48 2.11 -45.26
C TYR A 493 -7.74 1.48 -44.65
N ARG A 494 -7.53 0.60 -43.71
CA ARG A 494 -8.55 0.01 -42.83
C ARG A 494 -8.01 -0.14 -41.42
N VAL A 495 -8.81 0.18 -40.42
CA VAL A 495 -8.54 -0.10 -39.01
C VAL A 495 -9.37 -1.30 -38.56
N ILE A 496 -8.74 -2.24 -37.87
CA ILE A 496 -9.46 -3.39 -37.29
C ILE A 496 -10.16 -2.90 -36.04
N LEU A 497 -11.46 -3.08 -35.96
CA LEU A 497 -12.30 -2.62 -34.86
C LEU A 497 -12.46 -3.68 -33.74
N SER A 498 -12.36 -4.98 -34.10
CA SER A 498 -12.47 -6.11 -33.19
C SER A 498 -11.39 -7.13 -33.50
N GLY A 499 -10.70 -7.62 -32.45
CA GLY A 499 -9.62 -8.58 -32.62
C GLY A 499 -10.09 -9.98 -32.98
N ASP A 500 -9.19 -10.78 -33.53
CA ASP A 500 -9.33 -12.23 -33.75
C ASP A 500 -7.95 -12.85 -33.43
N ASP A 501 -7.79 -13.39 -32.24
CA ASP A 501 -6.55 -14.02 -31.78
C ASP A 501 -6.16 -15.23 -32.65
N ALA A 502 -7.13 -15.98 -33.17
CA ALA A 502 -6.88 -17.11 -34.06
C ALA A 502 -6.32 -16.67 -35.42
N ALA A 503 -6.67 -15.46 -35.88
CA ALA A 503 -6.10 -14.84 -37.06
C ALA A 503 -4.84 -13.99 -36.77
N GLY A 504 -4.48 -13.80 -35.51
CA GLY A 504 -3.38 -12.93 -35.09
C GLY A 504 -3.63 -11.45 -35.36
N VAL A 505 -4.89 -11.01 -35.32
CA VAL A 505 -5.33 -9.65 -35.62
C VAL A 505 -5.91 -9.02 -34.33
N ARG A 506 -5.52 -7.80 -34.03
CA ARG A 506 -5.95 -7.08 -32.83
C ARG A 506 -6.76 -5.83 -33.18
N ALA A 507 -7.64 -5.44 -32.28
CA ALA A 507 -8.32 -4.14 -32.39
C ALA A 507 -7.26 -3.02 -32.42
N GLY A 508 -7.41 -2.07 -33.34
CA GLY A 508 -6.44 -0.99 -33.58
C GLY A 508 -5.36 -1.31 -34.61
N ASP A 509 -5.26 -2.54 -35.09
CA ASP A 509 -4.34 -2.86 -36.20
C ASP A 509 -4.74 -2.12 -37.48
N VAL A 510 -3.74 -1.64 -38.20
CA VAL A 510 -3.88 -0.86 -39.45
C VAL A 510 -3.50 -1.74 -40.64
N LEU A 511 -4.39 -1.79 -41.61
CA LEU A 511 -4.10 -2.39 -42.92
C LEU A 511 -4.05 -1.29 -43.99
N ARG A 512 -3.14 -1.44 -44.97
CA ARG A 512 -3.09 -0.62 -46.17
C ARG A 512 -3.06 -1.52 -47.40
N GLY A 513 -4.03 -1.36 -48.29
CA GLY A 513 -4.19 -2.26 -49.42
C GLY A 513 -4.27 -3.75 -49.03
N GLY A 514 -4.86 -4.07 -47.87
CA GLY A 514 -4.97 -5.40 -47.31
C GLY A 514 -3.70 -5.98 -46.70
N ARG A 515 -2.62 -5.21 -46.52
CA ARG A 515 -1.38 -5.62 -45.88
C ARG A 515 -1.23 -4.93 -44.50
N ALA A 516 -0.65 -5.61 -43.53
CA ALA A 516 -0.39 -5.03 -42.21
C ALA A 516 0.50 -3.79 -42.34
N ALA A 517 0.05 -2.69 -41.77
CA ALA A 517 0.73 -1.38 -41.73
C ALA A 517 1.02 -0.88 -40.31
N GLY A 518 0.85 -1.70 -39.28
CA GLY A 518 1.12 -1.38 -37.89
C GLY A 518 -0.15 -1.37 -37.02
N SER A 519 -0.17 -0.53 -36.00
CA SER A 519 -1.32 -0.32 -35.10
C SER A 519 -1.41 1.16 -34.75
N ILE A 520 -2.64 1.67 -34.58
CA ILE A 520 -2.88 3.06 -34.19
C ILE A 520 -2.27 3.43 -32.82
N TYR A 521 -1.95 2.45 -32.01
CA TYR A 521 -1.40 2.62 -30.67
C TYR A 521 0.14 2.73 -30.63
N LEU A 522 0.85 2.45 -31.72
CA LEU A 522 2.30 2.49 -31.76
C LEU A 522 2.85 3.93 -31.71
N ALA A 523 4.01 4.10 -31.07
CA ALA A 523 4.82 5.29 -31.26
C ALA A 523 5.39 5.34 -32.70
N HIS A 524 5.63 6.55 -33.23
CA HIS A 524 6.22 6.74 -34.54
C HIS A 524 7.51 5.93 -34.71
N GLU A 525 8.37 5.91 -33.70
CA GLU A 525 9.69 5.27 -33.73
C GLU A 525 9.63 3.74 -33.87
N GLN A 526 8.52 3.14 -33.44
CA GLN A 526 8.30 1.68 -33.45
C GLN A 526 7.36 1.21 -34.57
N ALA A 527 6.75 2.13 -35.28
CA ALA A 527 5.74 1.82 -36.31
C ALA A 527 6.35 1.74 -37.72
N PRO A 528 5.76 0.95 -38.64
CA PRO A 528 6.04 1.03 -40.08
C PRO A 528 5.78 2.42 -40.64
N GLU A 529 6.38 2.73 -41.80
CA GLU A 529 6.29 4.06 -42.45
C GLU A 529 4.85 4.43 -42.83
N ASP A 530 4.07 3.46 -43.28
CA ASP A 530 2.68 3.60 -43.73
C ASP A 530 1.65 3.52 -42.60
N CYS A 531 2.06 3.57 -41.30
CA CYS A 531 1.15 3.46 -40.18
C CYS A 531 0.32 4.73 -40.01
N LEU A 532 -0.91 4.56 -39.50
CA LEU A 532 -1.75 5.62 -38.97
C LEU A 532 -1.71 5.56 -37.44
N PHE A 533 -1.81 6.72 -36.80
CA PHE A 533 -1.68 6.89 -35.35
C PHE A 533 -2.92 7.57 -34.78
N GLN A 534 -3.35 7.13 -33.60
CA GLN A 534 -4.40 7.84 -32.88
C GLN A 534 -3.91 9.17 -32.32
N HIS A 535 -4.83 10.02 -31.92
CA HIS A 535 -4.54 11.28 -31.25
C HIS A 535 -3.64 11.07 -30.01
N ARG A 536 -2.66 11.96 -29.84
CA ARG A 536 -1.64 11.88 -28.78
C ARG A 536 -2.15 12.36 -27.42
N GLY A 537 -3.38 12.05 -27.06
CA GLY A 537 -4.04 12.38 -25.79
C GLY A 537 -4.24 11.16 -24.90
N SER A 538 -4.90 11.36 -23.76
CA SER A 538 -5.46 10.27 -22.97
C SER A 538 -6.82 9.86 -23.51
N HIS A 539 -7.11 8.58 -23.43
CA HIS A 539 -8.40 7.98 -23.76
C HIS A 539 -8.91 7.21 -22.54
N LEU A 540 -10.22 7.11 -22.36
CA LEU A 540 -10.84 6.31 -21.31
C LEU A 540 -11.54 5.12 -21.96
N LEU A 541 -11.02 3.91 -21.64
CA LEU A 541 -11.57 2.66 -22.13
C LEU A 541 -12.42 1.99 -21.06
N MET A 542 -13.48 1.31 -21.51
CA MET A 542 -14.37 0.51 -20.68
C MET A 542 -14.39 -0.94 -21.18
N LEU A 543 -14.21 -1.89 -20.25
CA LEU A 543 -14.41 -3.32 -20.45
C LEU A 543 -15.56 -3.80 -19.55
N THR A 544 -16.30 -4.82 -19.99
CA THR A 544 -17.39 -5.41 -19.20
C THR A 544 -17.26 -6.92 -19.11
N SER A 545 -17.76 -7.47 -18.00
CA SER A 545 -17.86 -8.91 -17.77
C SER A 545 -19.26 -9.25 -17.24
N ASP A 546 -19.88 -10.28 -17.81
CA ASP A 546 -21.19 -10.80 -17.38
C ASP A 546 -21.06 -12.17 -16.67
N ASP A 547 -19.83 -12.61 -16.33
CA ASP A 547 -19.51 -13.90 -15.74
C ASP A 547 -18.50 -13.79 -14.57
N ASP A 548 -18.70 -12.79 -13.71
CA ASP A 548 -17.88 -12.53 -12.53
C ASP A 548 -16.38 -12.37 -12.85
N GLY A 549 -16.05 -11.69 -13.96
CA GLY A 549 -14.68 -11.42 -14.38
C GLY A 549 -13.96 -12.63 -14.99
N ALA A 550 -14.67 -13.71 -15.36
CA ALA A 550 -14.07 -14.86 -16.02
C ALA A 550 -13.69 -14.56 -17.47
N THR A 551 -14.55 -13.81 -18.16
CA THR A 551 -14.27 -13.28 -19.50
C THR A 551 -14.65 -11.80 -19.58
N TRP A 552 -14.02 -11.07 -20.50
CA TRP A 552 -14.21 -9.64 -20.67
C TRP A 552 -14.50 -9.29 -22.12
N SER A 553 -15.27 -8.22 -22.32
CA SER A 553 -15.57 -7.69 -23.64
C SER A 553 -14.33 -7.09 -24.31
N GLU A 554 -14.40 -6.84 -25.62
CA GLU A 554 -13.52 -5.88 -26.30
C GLU A 554 -13.64 -4.50 -25.63
N PRO A 555 -12.55 -3.69 -25.61
CA PRO A 555 -12.59 -2.37 -25.00
C PRO A 555 -13.48 -1.41 -25.81
N ILE A 556 -14.29 -0.63 -25.10
CA ILE A 556 -15.13 0.45 -25.66
C ILE A 556 -14.49 1.78 -25.26
N ASP A 557 -14.17 2.64 -26.22
CA ASP A 557 -13.67 3.99 -25.98
C ASP A 557 -14.81 4.94 -25.66
N ILE A 558 -14.88 5.40 -24.39
CA ILE A 558 -15.93 6.32 -23.92
C ILE A 558 -15.44 7.77 -23.83
N THR A 559 -14.24 8.06 -24.31
CA THR A 559 -13.59 9.38 -24.22
C THR A 559 -14.48 10.52 -24.70
N VAL A 560 -15.12 10.35 -25.87
CA VAL A 560 -15.98 11.36 -26.48
C VAL A 560 -17.20 11.71 -25.62
N GLN A 561 -17.60 10.85 -24.71
CA GLN A 561 -18.75 11.08 -23.84
C GLN A 561 -18.38 11.94 -22.61
N VAL A 562 -17.11 11.89 -22.17
CA VAL A 562 -16.72 12.43 -20.85
C VAL A 562 -15.57 13.44 -20.91
N LYS A 563 -14.74 13.44 -21.94
CA LYS A 563 -13.62 14.37 -22.08
C LYS A 563 -14.02 15.58 -22.93
N ALA A 564 -13.78 16.78 -22.45
CA ALA A 564 -14.01 18.01 -23.22
C ALA A 564 -12.80 18.36 -24.10
N ASP A 565 -13.02 19.06 -25.22
CA ASP A 565 -12.00 19.40 -26.22
C ASP A 565 -10.84 20.26 -25.67
N TRP A 566 -11.04 20.97 -24.58
CA TRP A 566 -10.02 21.78 -23.94
C TRP A 566 -9.13 21.01 -22.96
N MET A 567 -9.47 19.78 -22.59
CA MET A 567 -8.72 18.93 -21.67
C MET A 567 -7.51 18.31 -22.37
N CYS A 568 -6.34 18.38 -21.73
CA CYS A 568 -5.15 17.66 -22.19
C CYS A 568 -5.23 16.19 -21.76
N PHE A 569 -5.46 15.98 -20.48
CA PHE A 569 -5.62 14.68 -19.86
C PHE A 569 -7.02 14.56 -19.23
N LEU A 570 -7.60 13.39 -19.29
CA LEU A 570 -8.67 12.91 -18.43
C LEU A 570 -8.38 11.44 -18.15
N GLY A 571 -8.42 11.06 -16.88
CA GLY A 571 -8.23 9.70 -16.42
C GLY A 571 -9.00 9.43 -15.13
N THR A 572 -8.96 8.20 -14.65
CA THR A 572 -9.68 7.75 -13.46
C THR A 572 -8.95 8.13 -12.18
N GLY A 573 -9.70 8.35 -11.09
CA GLY A 573 -9.18 8.20 -9.74
C GLY A 573 -9.13 6.69 -9.42
N PRO A 574 -7.92 6.05 -9.43
CA PRO A 574 -7.83 4.59 -9.46
C PRO A 574 -8.42 3.91 -8.23
N GLY A 575 -8.88 2.67 -8.39
CA GLY A 575 -9.40 1.83 -7.32
C GLY A 575 -10.84 1.38 -7.52
N ASN A 576 -11.80 2.04 -6.87
CA ASN A 576 -13.22 1.68 -6.92
C ASN A 576 -14.08 2.80 -7.47
N ALA A 577 -15.12 2.41 -8.23
CA ALA A 577 -16.32 3.21 -8.45
C ALA A 577 -17.45 2.68 -7.56
N ILE A 578 -18.57 3.39 -7.50
CA ILE A 578 -19.72 3.03 -6.66
C ILE A 578 -21.02 2.99 -7.47
N GLN A 579 -21.96 2.18 -7.01
CA GLN A 579 -23.34 2.26 -7.45
C GLN A 579 -24.21 2.77 -6.32
N LEU A 580 -24.96 3.86 -6.54
CA LEU A 580 -25.79 4.49 -5.54
C LEU A 580 -26.99 3.63 -5.17
N THR A 581 -27.35 3.66 -3.89
CA THR A 581 -28.44 2.90 -3.29
C THR A 581 -29.57 3.80 -2.77
N ALA A 582 -29.30 5.09 -2.55
CA ALA A 582 -30.30 6.06 -2.10
C ALA A 582 -31.43 6.19 -3.15
N PRO A 583 -32.71 6.23 -2.71
CA PRO A 583 -33.86 6.13 -3.61
C PRO A 583 -33.89 7.15 -4.75
N GLU A 584 -33.36 8.36 -4.54
CA GLU A 584 -33.40 9.44 -5.52
C GLU A 584 -32.48 9.16 -6.73
N HIS A 585 -31.40 8.38 -6.53
CA HIS A 585 -30.41 8.06 -7.55
C HIS A 585 -30.08 6.57 -7.59
N ALA A 586 -30.97 5.71 -7.07
CA ALA A 586 -30.73 4.27 -6.99
C ALA A 586 -30.38 3.66 -8.36
N GLY A 587 -29.26 2.94 -8.43
CA GLY A 587 -28.78 2.31 -9.65
C GLY A 587 -27.79 3.15 -10.45
N ARG A 588 -27.65 4.47 -10.17
CA ARG A 588 -26.62 5.31 -10.80
C ARG A 588 -25.24 4.79 -10.45
N ILE A 589 -24.39 4.62 -11.46
CA ILE A 589 -22.98 4.28 -11.29
C ILE A 589 -22.16 5.57 -11.33
N LEU A 590 -21.25 5.75 -10.37
CA LEU A 590 -20.32 6.86 -10.30
C LEU A 590 -18.89 6.36 -10.31
N ALA A 591 -18.04 6.93 -11.18
CA ALA A 591 -16.61 6.68 -11.17
C ALA A 591 -15.84 7.99 -10.97
N PRO A 592 -14.84 8.01 -10.06
CA PRO A 592 -14.01 9.19 -9.87
C PRO A 592 -13.08 9.38 -11.07
N VAL A 593 -12.95 10.63 -11.52
CA VAL A 593 -12.02 11.02 -12.58
C VAL A 593 -11.30 12.28 -12.20
N TYR A 594 -10.15 12.54 -12.85
CA TYR A 594 -9.47 13.82 -12.77
C TYR A 594 -8.93 14.19 -14.14
N TYR A 595 -8.78 15.48 -14.39
CA TYR A 595 -8.41 16.00 -15.70
C TYR A 595 -7.56 17.26 -15.58
N SER A 596 -6.82 17.56 -16.63
CA SER A 596 -5.95 18.72 -16.65
C SER A 596 -6.39 19.79 -17.63
N HIS A 597 -6.18 21.04 -17.18
CA HIS A 597 -6.11 22.23 -18.01
C HIS A 597 -4.66 22.70 -18.09
N GLU A 598 -4.21 23.12 -19.27
CA GLU A 598 -2.85 23.65 -19.44
C GLU A 598 -2.88 25.18 -19.54
N ALA A 599 -2.05 25.82 -18.72
CA ALA A 599 -1.79 27.24 -18.81
C ALA A 599 -0.29 27.53 -18.69
N GLY A 600 0.29 28.20 -19.71
CA GLY A 600 1.70 28.58 -19.69
C GLY A 600 2.70 27.42 -19.64
N GLY A 601 2.35 26.25 -20.16
CA GLY A 601 3.17 25.04 -20.14
C GLY A 601 3.10 24.24 -18.83
N THR A 602 2.18 24.57 -17.94
CA THR A 602 1.89 23.86 -16.69
C THR A 602 0.50 23.26 -16.75
N ALA A 603 0.38 21.98 -16.40
CA ALA A 603 -0.89 21.29 -16.26
C ALA A 603 -1.44 21.47 -14.84
N TYR A 604 -2.64 21.98 -14.70
CA TYR A 604 -3.38 22.11 -13.45
C TYR A 604 -4.54 21.12 -13.42
N LEU A 605 -4.78 20.49 -12.29
CA LEU A 605 -5.66 19.34 -12.18
C LEU A 605 -6.93 19.64 -11.39
N SER A 606 -8.01 19.02 -11.81
CA SER A 606 -9.32 19.08 -11.13
C SER A 606 -9.96 17.69 -11.15
N CYS A 607 -10.50 17.24 -10.01
CA CYS A 607 -11.29 16.02 -9.95
C CYS A 607 -12.76 16.27 -10.28
N ALA A 608 -13.47 15.22 -10.66
CA ALA A 608 -14.92 15.18 -10.84
C ALA A 608 -15.41 13.71 -10.71
N ALA A 609 -16.71 13.51 -10.86
CA ALA A 609 -17.28 12.19 -11.09
C ALA A 609 -17.82 12.10 -12.52
N ILE A 610 -17.65 10.96 -13.18
CA ILE A 610 -18.48 10.56 -14.31
C ILE A 610 -19.58 9.65 -13.81
N TYR A 611 -20.77 9.76 -14.40
CA TYR A 611 -21.91 8.94 -14.00
C TYR A 611 -22.67 8.33 -15.18
N SER A 612 -23.30 7.19 -14.89
CA SER A 612 -24.18 6.46 -15.81
C SER A 612 -25.48 6.10 -15.09
N ASP A 613 -26.61 6.39 -15.75
CA ASP A 613 -27.96 6.03 -15.28
C ASP A 613 -28.52 4.80 -16.01
N ASP A 614 -27.76 4.18 -16.91
CA ASP A 614 -28.18 3.10 -17.79
C ASP A 614 -27.26 1.86 -17.77
N GLY A 615 -26.65 1.61 -16.61
CA GLY A 615 -25.79 0.43 -16.38
C GLY A 615 -24.47 0.47 -17.16
N GLY A 616 -23.92 1.67 -17.40
CA GLY A 616 -22.64 1.86 -18.07
C GLY A 616 -22.73 1.99 -19.59
N THR A 617 -23.95 2.10 -20.16
CA THR A 617 -24.11 2.25 -21.61
C THR A 617 -23.71 3.64 -22.08
N THR A 618 -24.14 4.68 -21.32
CA THR A 618 -23.76 6.07 -21.56
C THR A 618 -23.19 6.69 -20.29
N TRP A 619 -22.25 7.62 -20.48
CA TRP A 619 -21.55 8.30 -19.40
C TRP A 619 -21.62 9.82 -19.56
N THR A 620 -21.71 10.52 -18.45
CA THR A 620 -21.74 12.00 -18.41
C THR A 620 -20.73 12.48 -17.37
N LEU A 621 -19.96 13.52 -17.70
CA LEU A 621 -19.07 14.20 -16.77
C LEU A 621 -19.88 15.18 -15.89
N GLY A 622 -19.77 15.04 -14.56
CA GLY A 622 -20.31 16.01 -13.61
C GLY A 622 -19.42 17.26 -13.48
N ALA A 623 -19.87 18.22 -12.67
CA ALA A 623 -19.08 19.38 -12.34
C ALA A 623 -17.87 19.03 -11.45
N SER A 624 -16.86 19.89 -11.43
CA SER A 624 -15.74 19.76 -10.51
C SER A 624 -16.02 20.47 -9.16
N PRO A 625 -15.54 19.93 -8.02
CA PRO A 625 -15.51 20.70 -6.77
C PRO A 625 -14.69 22.00 -6.86
N ASN A 626 -13.84 22.14 -7.90
CA ASN A 626 -13.10 23.38 -8.18
C ASN A 626 -13.96 24.50 -8.78
N ASP A 627 -15.18 24.18 -9.32
CA ASP A 627 -15.94 25.17 -10.09
C ASP A 627 -16.67 26.17 -9.18
N GLY A 628 -16.13 27.39 -9.09
CA GLY A 628 -16.72 28.50 -8.37
C GLY A 628 -16.33 28.60 -6.89
N ARG A 629 -15.42 27.73 -6.40
CA ARG A 629 -14.94 27.82 -5.00
C ARG A 629 -13.88 28.92 -4.82
N GLU A 630 -13.74 29.39 -3.60
CA GLU A 630 -12.67 30.30 -3.21
C GLU A 630 -11.46 29.50 -2.64
N VAL A 631 -10.26 29.72 -3.19
CA VAL A 631 -9.01 29.16 -2.72
C VAL A 631 -8.00 30.25 -2.51
N LEU A 632 -7.50 30.43 -1.27
CA LEU A 632 -6.49 31.43 -0.91
C LEU A 632 -6.83 32.86 -1.38
N GLY A 633 -8.13 33.21 -1.36
CA GLY A 633 -8.64 34.54 -1.72
C GLY A 633 -8.91 34.76 -3.21
N ALA A 634 -8.91 33.70 -4.02
CA ALA A 634 -9.28 33.75 -5.44
C ALA A 634 -10.37 32.74 -5.75
N VAL A 635 -11.38 33.14 -6.54
CA VAL A 635 -12.36 32.20 -7.10
C VAL A 635 -11.72 31.43 -8.24
N VAL A 636 -11.82 30.10 -8.21
CA VAL A 636 -11.22 29.20 -9.20
C VAL A 636 -12.28 28.42 -9.96
N HIS A 637 -11.94 28.01 -11.18
CA HIS A 637 -12.71 27.09 -12.00
C HIS A 637 -11.79 26.08 -12.66
N SER A 638 -12.27 24.85 -12.83
CA SER A 638 -11.48 23.74 -13.38
C SER A 638 -10.94 24.01 -14.79
N ARG A 639 -11.67 24.80 -15.59
CA ARG A 639 -11.35 25.11 -16.99
C ARG A 639 -10.21 26.13 -17.15
N ASP A 640 -9.99 26.99 -16.17
CA ASP A 640 -9.00 28.07 -16.22
C ASP A 640 -8.12 28.16 -14.98
N LEU A 641 -7.93 27.01 -14.31
CA LEU A 641 -7.11 26.89 -13.13
C LEU A 641 -5.64 27.23 -13.43
N THR A 642 -5.05 28.10 -12.60
CA THR A 642 -3.66 28.58 -12.75
C THR A 642 -2.85 28.55 -11.46
N ASP A 643 -3.42 27.99 -10.38
CA ASP A 643 -2.74 27.81 -9.10
C ASP A 643 -2.73 26.33 -8.71
N GLU A 644 -1.55 25.73 -8.60
CA GLU A 644 -1.37 24.35 -8.25
C GLU A 644 -1.89 24.00 -6.84
N ARG A 645 -1.90 24.99 -5.94
CA ARG A 645 -2.44 24.85 -4.58
C ARG A 645 -3.96 24.63 -4.56
N ALA A 646 -4.65 24.94 -5.65
CA ALA A 646 -6.06 24.67 -5.85
C ALA A 646 -6.30 23.34 -6.59
N SER A 647 -5.26 22.67 -7.10
CA SER A 647 -5.40 21.40 -7.82
C SER A 647 -5.97 20.31 -6.93
N LEU A 648 -6.92 19.55 -7.50
CA LEU A 648 -7.49 18.32 -6.95
C LEU A 648 -7.19 17.19 -7.91
N TYR A 649 -6.60 16.12 -7.39
CA TYR A 649 -6.08 14.99 -8.18
C TYR A 649 -6.99 13.76 -8.05
N GLU A 650 -6.36 12.57 -7.95
CA GLU A 650 -7.05 11.30 -7.71
C GLU A 650 -7.97 11.42 -6.51
N SER A 651 -9.15 10.86 -6.65
CA SER A 651 -10.18 10.94 -5.62
C SER A 651 -10.91 9.62 -5.45
N VAL A 652 -11.62 9.49 -4.35
CA VAL A 652 -12.50 8.36 -4.07
C VAL A 652 -13.89 8.86 -3.71
N LEU A 653 -14.91 8.10 -4.13
CA LEU A 653 -16.31 8.40 -3.90
C LEU A 653 -16.93 7.40 -2.92
N VAL A 654 -17.76 7.87 -2.00
CA VAL A 654 -18.53 7.03 -1.08
C VAL A 654 -19.93 7.59 -0.90
N GLU A 655 -20.95 6.72 -0.94
CA GLU A 655 -22.32 7.08 -0.57
C GLU A 655 -22.45 7.03 0.96
N GLY A 656 -22.76 8.17 1.58
CA GLY A 656 -23.02 8.31 3.01
C GLY A 656 -24.33 7.64 3.45
N THR A 657 -24.58 7.63 4.75
CA THR A 657 -25.77 7.02 5.33
C THR A 657 -27.04 7.81 5.04
N ASP A 658 -26.94 9.08 4.72
CA ASP A 658 -28.04 9.99 4.31
C ASP A 658 -28.27 9.98 2.80
N GLY A 659 -27.46 9.22 2.03
CA GLY A 659 -27.53 9.15 0.55
C GLY A 659 -26.75 10.25 -0.16
N ALA A 660 -26.09 11.16 0.56
CA ALA A 660 -25.16 12.10 -0.05
C ALA A 660 -23.90 11.37 -0.54
N VAL A 661 -23.27 11.90 -1.58
CA VAL A 661 -22.00 11.37 -2.11
C VAL A 661 -20.86 12.21 -1.57
N HIS A 662 -19.92 11.58 -0.89
CA HIS A 662 -18.69 12.19 -0.41
C HIS A 662 -17.56 11.94 -1.40
N VAL A 663 -16.72 12.96 -1.64
CA VAL A 663 -15.45 12.84 -2.37
C VAL A 663 -14.31 13.24 -1.46
N TRP A 664 -13.30 12.38 -1.36
CA TRP A 664 -12.00 12.72 -0.79
C TRP A 664 -10.95 12.74 -1.89
N ALA A 665 -10.19 13.83 -1.98
CA ALA A 665 -9.24 14.04 -3.07
C ALA A 665 -7.83 14.37 -2.57
N ARG A 666 -6.85 13.77 -3.24
CA ARG A 666 -5.44 14.14 -3.20
C ARG A 666 -5.29 15.59 -3.69
N ASN A 667 -4.43 16.38 -3.04
CA ASN A 667 -4.26 17.77 -3.38
C ASN A 667 -2.87 18.32 -3.00
N GLN A 668 -2.60 19.58 -3.34
CA GLN A 668 -1.39 20.29 -2.95
C GLN A 668 -1.67 21.55 -2.10
N HIS A 669 -2.82 21.60 -1.46
CA HIS A 669 -3.17 22.72 -0.59
C HIS A 669 -2.21 22.80 0.62
N PRO A 670 -1.80 24.03 1.04
CA PRO A 670 -0.83 24.19 2.14
C PRO A 670 -1.28 23.66 3.50
N SER A 671 -2.56 23.33 3.68
CA SER A 671 -3.04 22.69 4.92
C SER A 671 -2.38 21.34 5.19
N GLY A 672 -1.89 20.63 4.15
CA GLY A 672 -1.42 19.25 4.28
C GLY A 672 -2.51 18.29 4.74
N ARG A 673 -3.77 18.55 4.32
CA ARG A 673 -4.96 17.76 4.65
C ARG A 673 -5.68 17.30 3.39
N VAL A 674 -6.30 16.13 3.46
CA VAL A 674 -7.11 15.59 2.36
C VAL A 674 -8.29 16.54 2.10
N ALA A 675 -8.52 16.88 0.84
CA ALA A 675 -9.67 17.69 0.44
C ALA A 675 -10.94 16.84 0.45
N HIS A 676 -12.04 17.41 0.93
CA HIS A 676 -13.33 16.75 1.03
C HIS A 676 -14.45 17.66 0.50
N ALA A 677 -15.41 17.09 -0.21
CA ALA A 677 -16.64 17.77 -0.61
C ALA A 677 -17.82 16.80 -0.64
N VAL A 678 -19.04 17.33 -0.58
CA VAL A 678 -20.28 16.56 -0.53
C VAL A 678 -21.21 16.96 -1.68
N SER A 679 -21.78 15.96 -2.35
CA SER A 679 -22.82 16.13 -3.36
C SER A 679 -24.17 15.62 -2.84
N HIS A 680 -25.23 16.40 -3.03
CA HIS A 680 -26.60 16.03 -2.69
C HIS A 680 -27.48 15.72 -3.92
N ASP A 681 -26.88 15.67 -5.11
CA ASP A 681 -27.57 15.40 -6.38
C ASP A 681 -26.98 14.17 -7.12
N GLY A 682 -26.39 13.24 -6.33
CA GLY A 682 -25.85 12.02 -6.89
C GLY A 682 -24.58 12.21 -7.70
N GLY A 683 -23.65 13.10 -7.27
CA GLY A 683 -22.35 13.29 -7.87
C GLY A 683 -22.31 14.24 -9.07
N VAL A 684 -23.42 14.98 -9.36
CA VAL A 684 -23.48 15.90 -10.50
C VAL A 684 -22.84 17.25 -10.16
N THR A 685 -23.13 17.77 -8.96
CA THR A 685 -22.53 19.03 -8.44
C THR A 685 -22.04 18.84 -7.01
N TRP A 686 -21.15 19.71 -6.55
CA TRP A 686 -20.49 19.61 -5.26
C TRP A 686 -20.70 20.85 -4.40
N GLY A 687 -20.77 20.64 -3.08
CA GLY A 687 -20.73 21.70 -2.08
C GLY A 687 -19.32 22.31 -1.92
N GLU A 688 -19.14 23.06 -0.83
CA GLU A 688 -17.84 23.64 -0.49
C GLU A 688 -16.80 22.53 -0.25
N VAL A 689 -15.54 22.81 -0.63
CA VAL A 689 -14.41 21.95 -0.35
C VAL A 689 -13.81 22.34 0.99
N ASP A 690 -13.77 21.41 1.93
CA ASP A 690 -13.06 21.56 3.19
C ASP A 690 -11.78 20.66 3.20
N TYR A 691 -11.00 20.76 4.26
CA TYR A 691 -9.76 20.01 4.45
C TYR A 691 -9.81 19.32 5.80
N ASP A 692 -9.96 17.99 5.79
CA ASP A 692 -10.18 17.21 7.00
C ASP A 692 -8.95 17.22 7.93
N GLU A 693 -9.08 17.88 9.08
CA GLU A 693 -7.99 18.05 10.06
C GLU A 693 -7.44 16.72 10.58
N GLN A 694 -8.20 15.64 10.47
CA GLN A 694 -7.81 14.30 10.96
C GLN A 694 -7.16 13.44 9.85
N LEU A 695 -7.23 13.87 8.57
CA LEU A 695 -6.71 13.13 7.42
C LEU A 695 -5.48 13.82 6.83
N PRO A 696 -4.24 13.38 7.19
CA PRO A 696 -3.02 13.92 6.59
C PRO A 696 -2.98 13.69 5.08
N GLU A 697 -2.54 14.69 4.33
CA GLU A 697 -2.26 14.62 2.90
C GLU A 697 -0.74 14.65 2.67
N ILE A 698 -0.21 13.65 1.98
CA ILE A 698 1.21 13.53 1.66
C ILE A 698 1.44 13.31 0.16
N PHE A 699 0.50 13.75 -0.66
CA PHE A 699 0.51 13.55 -2.10
C PHE A 699 0.43 12.07 -2.51
N SER A 700 -0.53 11.35 -1.91
CA SER A 700 -0.83 9.95 -2.21
C SER A 700 -2.33 9.75 -2.42
N GLN A 701 -2.70 8.79 -3.26
CA GLN A 701 -4.11 8.48 -3.56
C GLN A 701 -4.85 8.05 -2.27
N PRO A 702 -5.97 8.68 -1.88
CA PRO A 702 -6.83 8.20 -0.82
C PRO A 702 -7.75 7.08 -1.30
N ASN A 703 -8.15 6.18 -0.40
CA ASN A 703 -9.21 5.22 -0.68
C ASN A 703 -10.22 5.17 0.47
N ALA A 704 -11.49 4.97 0.14
CA ALA A 704 -12.55 4.84 1.13
C ALA A 704 -13.66 3.93 0.63
N ILE A 705 -14.29 3.20 1.55
CA ILE A 705 -15.44 2.34 1.27
C ILE A 705 -16.51 2.49 2.35
N ALA A 706 -17.78 2.41 1.96
CA ALA A 706 -18.87 2.17 2.90
C ALA A 706 -18.85 0.70 3.33
N ILE A 707 -19.03 0.45 4.63
CA ILE A 707 -19.07 -0.90 5.20
C ILE A 707 -20.34 -1.13 6.00
N THR A 708 -20.67 -2.40 6.22
CA THR A 708 -21.81 -2.89 7.03
C THR A 708 -21.31 -3.82 8.13
N GLY A 709 -22.22 -4.28 9.02
CA GLY A 709 -21.88 -5.25 10.06
C GLY A 709 -21.33 -4.62 11.34
N LEU A 710 -21.58 -3.33 11.57
CA LEU A 710 -21.14 -2.60 12.77
C LEU A 710 -22.17 -2.65 13.90
N GLU A 711 -23.21 -3.50 13.81
CA GLU A 711 -24.21 -3.68 14.88
C GLU A 711 -23.53 -4.17 16.16
N GLY A 712 -23.58 -3.35 17.20
CA GLY A 712 -22.95 -3.62 18.50
C GLY A 712 -21.59 -2.96 18.72
N ALA A 713 -20.86 -2.54 17.68
CA ALA A 713 -19.61 -1.80 17.84
C ALA A 713 -19.87 -0.33 18.24
N ALA A 714 -20.95 0.28 17.76
CA ALA A 714 -21.39 1.62 18.15
C ALA A 714 -21.90 1.73 19.59
N ALA A 715 -22.20 0.62 20.27
CA ALA A 715 -22.66 0.59 21.67
C ALA A 715 -21.48 0.59 22.68
N ALA A 716 -20.26 0.36 22.25
CA ALA A 716 -19.07 0.36 23.10
C ALA A 716 -18.34 1.72 23.16
N GLY A 717 -18.71 2.68 22.34
CA GLY A 717 -18.22 4.07 22.33
C GLY A 717 -19.07 4.95 23.26
N ASP A 718 -18.43 5.51 24.27
CA ASP A 718 -18.97 6.33 25.36
C ASP A 718 -20.03 7.39 25.00
N GLY A 719 -21.12 7.32 25.66
CA GLY A 719 -21.95 8.33 26.39
C GLY A 719 -22.53 9.53 25.68
N ASP A 720 -22.03 10.01 24.57
CA ASP A 720 -22.61 11.09 23.78
C ASP A 720 -22.96 10.58 22.39
N GLY A 721 -24.20 10.12 22.30
CA GLY A 721 -24.92 9.55 21.18
C GLY A 721 -24.47 9.85 19.77
N VAL A 722 -23.44 9.20 19.26
CA VAL A 722 -23.23 9.06 17.82
C VAL A 722 -24.34 8.14 17.31
N LYS A 723 -25.38 8.74 16.74
CA LYS A 723 -26.43 8.03 16.00
C LYS A 723 -25.86 7.63 14.63
N GLY A 724 -24.93 6.70 14.60
CA GLY A 724 -24.62 6.00 13.35
C GLY A 724 -25.89 5.25 12.91
N ALA A 725 -26.33 5.44 11.68
CA ALA A 725 -27.43 4.70 11.11
C ALA A 725 -27.08 3.21 11.20
N ALA A 726 -27.94 2.45 11.88
CA ALA A 726 -27.84 1.06 12.25
C ALA A 726 -26.85 0.22 11.42
N GLY A 727 -25.63 0.00 11.94
CA GLY A 727 -24.69 -0.98 11.41
C GLY A 727 -23.85 -0.58 10.20
N ARG A 728 -23.87 0.69 9.76
CA ARG A 728 -23.05 1.20 8.62
C ARG A 728 -21.95 2.15 9.09
N GLY A 729 -20.90 2.27 8.33
CA GLY A 729 -19.80 3.23 8.54
C GLY A 729 -18.95 3.38 7.30
N ILE A 730 -17.96 4.28 7.37
CA ILE A 730 -16.97 4.51 6.31
C ILE A 730 -15.59 4.12 6.84
N VAL A 731 -14.87 3.28 6.09
CA VAL A 731 -13.44 3.04 6.30
C VAL A 731 -12.66 3.82 5.27
N PHE A 732 -11.71 4.62 5.76
CA PHE A 732 -10.79 5.41 4.95
C PHE A 732 -9.36 4.90 5.14
N ALA A 733 -8.60 4.82 4.04
CA ALA A 733 -7.20 4.43 4.04
C ALA A 733 -6.35 5.43 3.27
N ASN A 734 -5.19 5.78 3.82
CA ASN A 734 -4.15 6.50 3.10
C ASN A 734 -2.76 6.26 3.68
N ALA A 735 -1.73 6.62 2.92
CA ALA A 735 -0.41 6.88 3.45
C ALA A 735 -0.44 8.18 4.27
N SER A 736 0.16 8.22 5.46
CA SER A 736 -0.05 9.31 6.43
C SER A 736 1.19 10.15 6.72
N TRP A 737 2.41 9.76 6.27
CA TRP A 737 3.61 10.58 6.34
C TRP A 737 4.67 10.26 5.28
N MET A 738 5.63 11.19 5.12
CA MET A 738 6.68 11.16 4.12
C MET A 738 8.05 11.06 4.83
N LEU A 739 8.53 9.84 5.14
CA LEU A 739 9.83 9.64 5.79
C LEU A 739 10.42 8.25 5.50
N PRO A 740 11.46 8.15 4.67
CA PRO A 740 11.97 9.10 3.67
C PRO A 740 11.16 9.11 2.38
N PHE A 741 10.17 8.24 2.24
CA PHE A 741 9.25 8.05 1.12
C PHE A 741 7.81 8.07 1.64
N ARG A 742 6.83 8.01 0.74
CA ARG A 742 5.42 7.87 1.11
C ARG A 742 5.23 6.61 1.94
N GLY A 743 4.65 6.75 3.12
CA GLY A 743 4.58 5.63 4.05
C GLY A 743 3.53 5.81 5.15
N CYS A 744 3.54 4.88 6.08
CA CYS A 744 2.58 4.74 7.16
C CYS A 744 1.14 4.59 6.65
N GLY A 745 0.82 3.39 6.20
CA GLY A 745 -0.54 3.00 5.85
C GLY A 745 -1.44 2.95 7.08
N VAL A 746 -2.48 3.79 7.08
CA VAL A 746 -3.42 3.92 8.20
C VAL A 746 -4.83 3.64 7.72
N LEU A 747 -5.55 2.78 8.44
CA LEU A 747 -7.00 2.62 8.33
C LEU A 747 -7.70 3.46 9.39
N ARG A 748 -8.77 4.16 9.00
CA ARG A 748 -9.63 4.93 9.88
C ARG A 748 -11.08 4.52 9.69
N LEU A 749 -11.85 4.49 10.78
CA LEU A 749 -13.27 4.16 10.74
C LEU A 749 -14.09 5.35 11.27
N SER A 750 -15.08 5.76 10.50
CA SER A 750 -16.09 6.75 10.85
C SER A 750 -17.47 6.10 10.95
N TYR A 751 -18.27 6.58 11.90
CA TYR A 751 -19.70 6.22 12.07
C TYR A 751 -20.66 7.35 11.68
N ASP A 752 -20.12 8.50 11.29
CA ASP A 752 -20.83 9.77 11.03
C ASP A 752 -20.44 10.37 9.67
N ASP A 753 -20.31 9.49 8.67
CA ASP A 753 -20.05 9.82 7.26
C ASP A 753 -18.77 10.65 7.06
N GLY A 754 -17.74 10.42 7.88
CA GLY A 754 -16.44 11.07 7.77
C GLY A 754 -16.30 12.35 8.61
N ALA A 755 -17.31 12.74 9.40
CA ALA A 755 -17.20 13.90 10.27
C ALA A 755 -16.18 13.69 11.41
N THR A 756 -16.08 12.45 11.92
CA THR A 756 -15.06 12.06 12.90
C THR A 756 -14.49 10.66 12.60
N TRP A 757 -13.26 10.43 13.04
CA TRP A 757 -12.52 9.18 12.86
C TRP A 757 -12.06 8.60 14.21
N PRO A 758 -13.00 8.07 15.02
CA PRO A 758 -12.70 7.60 16.39
C PRO A 758 -11.75 6.41 16.45
N HIS A 759 -11.68 5.62 15.39
CA HIS A 759 -10.71 4.53 15.28
C HIS A 759 -9.71 4.81 14.18
N ASN A 760 -8.42 4.72 14.51
CA ASN A 760 -7.34 4.78 13.54
C ASN A 760 -6.29 3.71 13.89
N ARG A 761 -5.81 2.99 12.88
CA ARG A 761 -4.88 1.87 13.05
C ARG A 761 -3.81 1.90 11.97
N VAL A 762 -2.57 1.92 12.38
CA VAL A 762 -1.43 1.71 11.48
C VAL A 762 -1.37 0.23 11.11
N ILE A 763 -1.45 -0.08 9.83
CA ILE A 763 -1.31 -1.43 9.29
C ILE A 763 0.11 -1.71 8.82
N ASN A 764 0.76 -0.71 8.26
CA ASN A 764 2.16 -0.75 7.86
C ASN A 764 2.82 0.59 8.23
N PRO A 765 3.79 0.61 9.18
CA PRO A 765 4.44 1.86 9.59
C PRO A 765 5.52 2.34 8.59
N ARG A 766 5.85 1.54 7.59
CA ARG A 766 6.91 1.81 6.61
C ARG A 766 6.34 2.18 5.24
N HIS A 767 7.00 1.76 4.17
CA HIS A 767 6.65 2.08 2.80
C HIS A 767 5.23 1.61 2.45
N HIS A 768 4.36 2.56 2.17
CA HIS A 768 2.96 2.35 1.81
C HIS A 768 2.51 3.51 0.94
N VAL A 769 1.99 3.24 -0.25
CA VAL A 769 1.73 4.29 -1.23
C VAL A 769 0.26 4.35 -1.61
N TYR A 770 -0.19 3.55 -2.57
CA TYR A 770 -1.57 3.47 -2.99
C TYR A 770 -2.26 2.27 -2.37
N GLN A 771 -3.57 2.33 -2.26
CA GLN A 771 -4.39 1.26 -1.74
C GLN A 771 -5.78 1.25 -2.34
N CYS A 772 -6.40 0.06 -2.34
CA CYS A 772 -7.80 -0.13 -2.65
C CYS A 772 -8.41 -1.15 -1.67
N MET A 773 -9.60 -0.87 -1.19
CA MET A 773 -10.30 -1.70 -0.22
C MET A 773 -11.58 -2.30 -0.80
N ALA A 774 -11.96 -3.45 -0.27
CA ALA A 774 -13.28 -4.04 -0.45
C ALA A 774 -13.72 -4.73 0.85
N GLN A 775 -15.01 -4.70 1.18
CA GLN A 775 -15.54 -5.50 2.25
C GLN A 775 -15.75 -6.94 1.76
N LEU A 776 -15.21 -7.91 2.52
CA LEU A 776 -15.33 -9.34 2.23
C LEU A 776 -16.71 -9.88 2.62
N PRO A 777 -17.16 -11.03 2.08
CA PRO A 777 -18.38 -11.69 2.52
C PRO A 777 -18.38 -12.07 4.02
N SER A 778 -17.20 -12.22 4.65
CA SER A 778 -17.05 -12.42 6.09
C SER A 778 -17.38 -11.18 6.92
N GLY A 779 -17.49 -9.99 6.32
CA GLY A 779 -17.57 -8.69 6.97
C GLY A 779 -16.22 -8.03 7.23
N ASP A 780 -15.11 -8.76 7.09
CA ASP A 780 -13.75 -8.23 7.21
C ASP A 780 -13.39 -7.31 6.02
N ILE A 781 -12.29 -6.59 6.12
CA ILE A 781 -11.83 -5.68 5.07
C ILE A 781 -10.64 -6.33 4.36
N ALA A 782 -10.74 -6.48 3.04
CA ALA A 782 -9.60 -6.73 2.19
C ALA A 782 -8.97 -5.38 1.82
N LEU A 783 -7.67 -5.25 2.05
CA LEU A 783 -6.87 -4.09 1.69
C LEU A 783 -5.76 -4.55 0.75
N LEU A 784 -5.87 -4.18 -0.53
CA LEU A 784 -4.80 -4.35 -1.51
C LEU A 784 -3.99 -3.05 -1.56
N TRP A 785 -2.72 -3.12 -1.17
CA TRP A 785 -1.89 -1.95 -0.98
C TRP A 785 -0.51 -2.11 -1.62
N GLU A 786 0.14 -1.00 -1.89
CA GLU A 786 1.34 -0.90 -2.69
C GLU A 786 2.58 -0.60 -1.86
N ARG A 787 3.65 -1.38 -2.09
CA ARG A 787 5.03 -0.95 -1.92
C ARG A 787 5.59 -0.61 -3.29
N GLU A 788 5.81 0.65 -3.54
CA GLU A 788 6.37 1.12 -4.82
C GLU A 788 7.63 0.32 -5.17
N TRP A 789 7.72 -0.18 -6.40
CA TRP A 789 8.80 -1.02 -6.92
C TRP A 789 8.83 -2.48 -6.43
N GLN A 790 8.08 -2.84 -5.42
CA GLN A 790 8.05 -4.20 -4.86
C GLN A 790 6.79 -4.98 -5.25
N GLY A 791 5.65 -4.32 -5.33
CA GLY A 791 4.41 -4.94 -5.76
C GLY A 791 3.17 -4.55 -4.94
N LEU A 792 2.11 -5.34 -5.11
CA LEU A 792 0.83 -5.19 -4.44
C LEU A 792 0.60 -6.35 -3.46
N PHE A 793 0.30 -5.98 -2.23
CA PHE A 793 0.11 -6.89 -1.10
C PHE A 793 -1.34 -6.81 -0.61
N LEU A 794 -1.94 -7.97 -0.40
CA LEU A 794 -3.28 -8.09 0.17
C LEU A 794 -3.19 -8.37 1.66
N THR A 795 -3.75 -7.49 2.48
CA THR A 795 -3.94 -7.71 3.92
C THR A 795 -5.42 -7.90 4.21
N THR A 796 -5.76 -8.97 4.93
CA THR A 796 -7.12 -9.15 5.46
C THR A 796 -7.18 -8.57 6.86
N VAL A 797 -8.05 -7.59 7.06
CA VAL A 797 -8.22 -6.86 8.32
C VAL A 797 -9.55 -7.26 8.95
N PRO A 798 -9.55 -8.01 10.07
CA PRO A 798 -10.78 -8.31 10.79
C PRO A 798 -11.45 -7.02 11.27
N LEU A 799 -12.76 -6.89 11.04
CA LEU A 799 -13.50 -5.70 11.47
C LEU A 799 -13.37 -5.48 12.99
N ALA A 800 -13.39 -6.57 13.77
CA ALA A 800 -13.17 -6.53 15.20
C ALA A 800 -11.79 -5.97 15.59
N TRP A 801 -10.75 -6.18 14.77
CA TRP A 801 -9.43 -5.59 14.99
C TRP A 801 -9.46 -4.07 14.82
N LEU A 802 -10.18 -3.56 13.83
CA LEU A 802 -10.29 -2.11 13.59
C LEU A 802 -11.12 -1.41 14.69
N THR A 803 -12.14 -2.05 15.21
CA THR A 803 -13.09 -1.49 16.18
C THR A 803 -12.70 -1.72 17.65
N SER A 804 -11.81 -2.66 17.94
CA SER A 804 -11.39 -2.95 19.33
C SER A 804 -10.42 -1.90 19.87
N SER A 805 -10.55 -1.60 21.16
CA SER A 805 -9.53 -0.84 21.91
C SER A 805 -8.25 -1.67 22.13
N HIS A 806 -8.31 -2.99 21.97
CA HIS A 806 -7.20 -3.93 22.16
C HIS A 806 -7.20 -4.97 21.03
N SER A 807 -6.07 -5.10 20.33
CA SER A 807 -5.86 -6.14 19.32
C SER A 807 -5.03 -7.31 19.87
N THR A 808 -5.40 -7.81 21.06
CA THR A 808 -4.70 -8.93 21.68
C THR A 808 -5.16 -10.27 21.12
N ILE A 809 -4.22 -11.23 21.04
CA ILE A 809 -4.52 -12.63 20.71
C ILE A 809 -5.24 -13.25 21.91
N SER A 810 -6.51 -13.61 21.76
CA SER A 810 -7.25 -14.43 22.72
C SER A 810 -6.89 -15.90 22.57
#